data_283a7eab8af18f66898914579dc563da
#
_entry.id   283a7eab8af18f66898914579dc563da
#
_cell.length_a   1.000
_cell.length_b   1.000
_cell.length_c   1.000
_cell.angle_alpha   90.00
_cell.angle_beta   90.00
_cell.angle_gamma   90.00
#
_symmetry.space_group_name_H-M   'P 1'
#
loop_
_entity.id
_entity.type
_entity.pdbx_description
1 polymer ?
#
loop_
_entity_poly.entity_id
_entity_poly.type
_entity_poly.pdbx_seq_one_letter_code
_entity_poly.pdbx_strand_id
1 'polypeptide(L)'
;MISLSEHSGTSFVERVHAFFTPEGELGRVKNFEFREEQQRMAVAVADALENGRHLVVEAGTGVGKSLAYLVPSVLWALEQKKKAVISTCTINLQEQLVCKDLPVLQKILDQEFDVVLWKGRGNYLCPMRLARAIAQADGLFTSPERAELERLRIWSERTADGTLSDLAVEPDSRVWAEVCSEAHICTTKSCGSNPRCFYQQARKRLLAADVVVMNHTLFFLNFAGQSDEDDEEGTGYLFGNDFVIFDEAHTVEGIAARQLGLGVSQYGLKQALQRLYNPKTKKGLFQVLRQPDAVKDIVSLLERVDAFFESVGERGEFSEKKKEIRVRQADWVQDTLTEPLMALQTRVVQLVREQEDEVLKGEMQDLGRRIRDARAALASFLKLESDNFVYWVEQTGRTQHSYALNAAPVDVAPYLRAMLFRPRRTCVMASATLSVGNEALDYFRTRVGAHEVDALQIGSPFDYERQMKLYVVRKLPDPKEAEAYEKMLAHWIEHFVQKTQGRAFVLFTSYKTMQAIASCMRERLDELDYKLLVQGEGMPRHQLVAEFKKDQRHVLFGTESFWSGVDVPGAALSNVMITRLPFAVPDHPLVEARLQQIEAQGGDSFSGYSLPEAVLKLRQGVGRLIRTKSDSGIVVIMDPRVLTKGYGRMFLNALPKCPVEIV
;
A
#
# COMPACT_ATOMS: atom_id res chain seq x y z
N MET A 1 15.02 -21.66 -32.13
CA MET A 1 14.05 -20.75 -32.78
C MET A 1 12.84 -21.57 -33.20
N ILE A 2 11.89 -21.84 -32.30
CA ILE A 2 10.60 -22.41 -32.65
C ILE A 2 9.69 -21.21 -32.94
N SER A 3 9.39 -21.02 -34.22
CA SER A 3 8.64 -19.86 -34.68
C SER A 3 7.19 -19.91 -34.17
N LEU A 4 6.68 -18.81 -33.63
CA LEU A 4 5.28 -18.58 -33.29
C LEU A 4 4.28 -18.68 -34.50
N SER A 5 4.75 -19.16 -35.67
CA SER A 5 4.00 -19.07 -36.93
C SER A 5 3.23 -20.31 -37.35
N GLU A 6 3.16 -21.39 -36.53
CA GLU A 6 2.47 -22.62 -36.94
C GLU A 6 1.30 -23.09 -36.03
N HIS A 7 0.72 -22.21 -35.23
CA HIS A 7 -0.50 -22.54 -34.44
C HIS A 7 -1.76 -21.89 -35.06
N SER A 8 -1.93 -22.08 -36.39
CA SER A 8 -3.13 -21.60 -37.09
C SER A 8 -4.32 -22.56 -36.84
N GLY A 9 -4.95 -22.41 -35.66
CA GLY A 9 -6.18 -23.15 -35.36
C GLY A 9 -6.58 -23.19 -33.89
N THR A 10 -5.67 -23.00 -32.95
CA THR A 10 -5.96 -23.08 -31.52
C THR A 10 -6.18 -21.68 -30.93
N SER A 11 -7.27 -21.45 -30.17
CA SER A 11 -7.53 -20.17 -29.52
C SER A 11 -6.47 -19.85 -28.47
N PHE A 12 -6.34 -18.57 -28.10
CA PHE A 12 -5.43 -18.16 -27.02
C PHE A 12 -5.76 -18.87 -25.70
N VAL A 13 -7.04 -18.97 -25.38
CA VAL A 13 -7.56 -19.70 -24.21
C VAL A 13 -7.12 -21.16 -24.21
N GLU A 14 -7.22 -21.87 -25.34
CA GLU A 14 -6.80 -23.28 -25.44
C GLU A 14 -5.30 -23.45 -25.24
N ARG A 15 -4.48 -22.56 -25.75
CA ARG A 15 -3.02 -22.58 -25.53
C ARG A 15 -2.67 -22.35 -24.04
N VAL A 16 -3.31 -21.39 -23.38
CA VAL A 16 -3.12 -21.17 -21.94
C VAL A 16 -3.59 -22.38 -21.15
N HIS A 17 -4.71 -22.98 -21.51
CA HIS A 17 -5.18 -24.22 -20.87
C HIS A 17 -4.13 -25.33 -20.99
N ALA A 18 -3.62 -25.58 -22.20
CA ALA A 18 -2.60 -26.61 -22.46
C ALA A 18 -1.29 -26.36 -21.68
N PHE A 19 -0.88 -25.08 -21.53
CA PHE A 19 0.31 -24.70 -20.78
C PHE A 19 0.30 -25.21 -19.33
N PHE A 20 -0.87 -25.20 -18.68
CA PHE A 20 -1.04 -25.62 -17.29
C PHE A 20 -1.36 -27.11 -17.11
N THR A 21 -1.47 -27.91 -18.17
CA THR A 21 -1.68 -29.36 -18.01
C THR A 21 -0.42 -30.06 -17.48
N PRO A 22 -0.54 -31.26 -16.91
CA PRO A 22 0.63 -32.04 -16.49
C PRO A 22 1.65 -32.31 -17.62
N GLU A 23 1.18 -32.38 -18.85
CA GLU A 23 1.99 -32.58 -20.07
C GLU A 23 2.46 -31.26 -20.68
N GLY A 24 1.92 -30.14 -20.25
CA GLY A 24 2.24 -28.80 -20.74
C GLY A 24 3.61 -28.30 -20.29
N GLU A 25 3.94 -27.08 -20.70
CA GLU A 25 5.24 -26.46 -20.42
C GLU A 25 5.47 -26.31 -18.91
N LEU A 26 4.46 -25.93 -18.16
CA LEU A 26 4.55 -25.79 -16.70
C LEU A 26 4.73 -27.16 -16.02
N GLY A 27 4.09 -28.19 -16.54
CA GLY A 27 4.22 -29.58 -16.03
C GLY A 27 5.63 -30.16 -16.14
N ARG A 28 6.45 -29.65 -17.07
CA ARG A 28 7.86 -30.08 -17.26
C ARG A 28 8.83 -29.50 -16.24
N VAL A 29 8.37 -28.51 -15.44
CA VAL A 29 9.22 -27.89 -14.42
C VAL A 29 9.42 -28.85 -13.24
N LYS A 30 10.67 -29.05 -12.84
CA LYS A 30 11.01 -29.93 -11.71
C LYS A 30 10.27 -29.44 -10.43
N ASN A 31 9.59 -30.36 -9.77
CA ASN A 31 8.76 -30.12 -8.57
C ASN A 31 7.50 -29.27 -8.84
N PHE A 32 7.06 -29.13 -10.07
CA PHE A 32 5.76 -28.52 -10.34
C PHE A 32 4.64 -29.47 -9.89
N GLU A 33 3.67 -28.91 -9.23
CA GLU A 33 2.47 -29.60 -8.80
C GLU A 33 1.27 -29.03 -9.56
N PHE A 34 0.62 -29.86 -10.36
CA PHE A 34 -0.60 -29.49 -11.06
C PHE A 34 -1.71 -29.13 -10.05
N ARG A 35 -2.39 -28.03 -10.30
CA ARG A 35 -3.56 -27.54 -9.55
C ARG A 35 -4.62 -27.09 -10.53
N GLU A 36 -5.75 -27.77 -10.50
CA GLU A 36 -6.89 -27.43 -11.37
C GLU A 36 -7.35 -25.98 -11.14
N GLU A 37 -7.34 -25.51 -9.89
CA GLU A 37 -7.71 -24.16 -9.51
C GLU A 37 -6.81 -23.11 -10.18
N GLN A 38 -5.51 -23.39 -10.30
CA GLN A 38 -4.55 -22.51 -10.98
C GLN A 38 -4.84 -22.42 -12.47
N GLN A 39 -5.09 -23.58 -13.11
CA GLN A 39 -5.44 -23.64 -14.52
C GLN A 39 -6.77 -22.91 -14.80
N ARG A 40 -7.80 -23.14 -13.98
CA ARG A 40 -9.09 -22.43 -14.12
C ARG A 40 -8.94 -20.92 -14.03
N MET A 41 -8.12 -20.42 -13.11
CA MET A 41 -7.83 -19.00 -13.02
C MET A 41 -7.10 -18.47 -14.26
N ALA A 42 -6.09 -19.19 -14.72
CA ALA A 42 -5.31 -18.78 -15.90
C ALA A 42 -6.17 -18.74 -17.17
N VAL A 43 -7.04 -19.72 -17.36
CA VAL A 43 -8.01 -19.78 -18.46
C VAL A 43 -9.00 -18.60 -18.40
N ALA A 44 -9.52 -18.27 -17.21
CA ALA A 44 -10.43 -17.14 -17.05
C ALA A 44 -9.75 -15.79 -17.35
N VAL A 45 -8.48 -15.64 -16.95
CA VAL A 45 -7.69 -14.44 -17.28
C VAL A 45 -7.43 -14.38 -18.80
N ALA A 46 -7.09 -15.50 -19.42
CA ALA A 46 -6.88 -15.58 -20.87
C ALA A 46 -8.14 -15.20 -21.66
N ASP A 47 -9.29 -15.72 -21.25
CA ASP A 47 -10.58 -15.43 -21.86
C ASP A 47 -10.95 -13.93 -21.72
N ALA A 48 -10.70 -13.35 -20.54
CA ALA A 48 -10.92 -11.91 -20.34
C ALA A 48 -10.01 -11.05 -21.24
N LEU A 49 -8.76 -11.44 -21.43
CA LEU A 49 -7.80 -10.74 -22.30
C LEU A 49 -8.18 -10.88 -23.78
N GLU A 50 -8.48 -12.10 -24.25
CA GLU A 50 -8.82 -12.38 -25.63
C GLU A 50 -10.10 -11.65 -26.07
N ASN A 51 -11.10 -11.60 -25.19
CA ASN A 51 -12.40 -10.97 -25.48
C ASN A 51 -12.50 -9.52 -25.05
N GLY A 52 -11.44 -8.92 -24.51
CA GLY A 52 -11.43 -7.51 -24.06
C GLY A 52 -12.41 -7.25 -22.91
N ARG A 53 -12.68 -8.27 -22.07
CA ARG A 53 -13.58 -8.20 -20.92
C ARG A 53 -12.84 -7.87 -19.63
N HIS A 54 -13.56 -7.47 -18.60
CA HIS A 54 -13.02 -7.27 -17.26
C HIS A 54 -13.35 -8.50 -16.38
N LEU A 55 -12.49 -8.76 -15.38
CA LEU A 55 -12.64 -9.93 -14.51
C LEU A 55 -12.31 -9.58 -13.05
N VAL A 56 -13.18 -9.98 -12.13
CA VAL A 56 -12.89 -10.04 -10.70
C VAL A 56 -12.77 -11.50 -10.29
N VAL A 57 -11.61 -11.90 -9.76
CA VAL A 57 -11.37 -13.29 -9.38
C VAL A 57 -10.91 -13.40 -7.92
N GLU A 58 -11.66 -14.16 -7.11
CA GLU A 58 -11.17 -14.65 -5.83
C GLU A 58 -10.56 -16.04 -6.05
N ALA A 59 -9.27 -16.18 -5.76
CA ALA A 59 -8.59 -17.46 -5.78
C ALA A 59 -7.94 -17.72 -4.41
N GLY A 60 -8.36 -18.75 -3.72
CA GLY A 60 -7.95 -19.08 -2.36
C GLY A 60 -6.43 -19.18 -2.18
N THR A 61 -5.98 -19.26 -0.93
CA THR A 61 -4.55 -19.46 -0.65
C THR A 61 -4.08 -20.78 -1.26
N GLY A 62 -2.84 -20.81 -1.77
CA GLY A 62 -2.26 -22.00 -2.36
C GLY A 62 -2.57 -22.28 -3.84
N VAL A 63 -3.50 -21.55 -4.46
CA VAL A 63 -3.80 -21.68 -5.89
C VAL A 63 -2.58 -21.40 -6.78
N GLY A 64 -1.68 -20.54 -6.35
CA GLY A 64 -0.56 -20.07 -7.19
C GLY A 64 -0.98 -18.93 -8.11
N LYS A 65 -1.74 -17.97 -7.56
CA LYS A 65 -2.29 -16.81 -8.27
C LYS A 65 -1.30 -16.11 -9.19
N SER A 66 -0.05 -15.91 -8.72
CA SER A 66 0.94 -15.15 -9.49
C SER A 66 1.15 -15.76 -10.87
N LEU A 67 1.45 -17.06 -10.97
CA LEU A 67 1.61 -17.71 -12.26
C LEU A 67 0.30 -17.77 -13.06
N ALA A 68 -0.84 -17.93 -12.38
CA ALA A 68 -2.14 -18.02 -13.04
C ALA A 68 -2.53 -16.72 -13.78
N TYR A 69 -2.11 -15.54 -13.31
CA TYR A 69 -2.32 -14.31 -14.06
C TYR A 69 -1.10 -13.90 -14.90
N LEU A 70 0.14 -14.23 -14.48
CA LEU A 70 1.34 -13.82 -15.21
C LEU A 70 1.48 -14.54 -16.55
N VAL A 71 1.23 -15.86 -16.60
CA VAL A 71 1.37 -16.64 -17.85
C VAL A 71 0.49 -16.07 -18.96
N PRO A 72 -0.85 -15.97 -18.81
CA PRO A 72 -1.69 -15.39 -19.86
C PRO A 72 -1.35 -13.91 -20.13
N SER A 73 -0.93 -13.15 -19.13
CA SER A 73 -0.58 -11.74 -19.31
C SER A 73 0.67 -11.57 -20.15
N VAL A 74 1.74 -12.33 -19.88
CA VAL A 74 2.99 -12.25 -20.64
C VAL A 74 2.77 -12.73 -22.08
N LEU A 75 2.12 -13.87 -22.27
CA LEU A 75 1.84 -14.40 -23.60
C LEU A 75 1.01 -13.43 -24.43
N TRP A 76 -0.05 -12.84 -23.84
CA TRP A 76 -0.89 -11.87 -24.51
C TRP A 76 -0.17 -10.56 -24.85
N ALA A 77 0.68 -10.09 -23.92
CA ALA A 77 1.49 -8.87 -24.15
C ALA A 77 2.43 -9.05 -25.33
N LEU A 78 3.14 -10.17 -25.43
CA LEU A 78 4.07 -10.47 -26.51
C LEU A 78 3.35 -10.65 -27.86
N GLU A 79 2.24 -11.37 -27.90
CA GLU A 79 1.46 -11.59 -29.12
C GLU A 79 0.81 -10.31 -29.65
N GLN A 80 0.23 -9.51 -28.78
CA GLN A 80 -0.51 -8.31 -29.15
C GLN A 80 0.36 -7.05 -29.17
N LYS A 81 1.65 -7.15 -28.82
CA LYS A 81 2.56 -6.01 -28.65
C LYS A 81 1.99 -4.94 -27.73
N LYS A 82 1.42 -5.38 -26.61
CA LYS A 82 0.86 -4.56 -25.54
C LYS A 82 1.70 -4.69 -24.28
N LYS A 83 1.51 -3.78 -23.32
CA LYS A 83 2.14 -3.91 -22.00
C LYS A 83 1.21 -4.61 -21.03
N ALA A 84 1.76 -5.57 -20.31
CA ALA A 84 1.12 -6.13 -19.12
C ALA A 84 1.48 -5.27 -17.90
N VAL A 85 0.53 -4.53 -17.37
CA VAL A 85 0.72 -3.72 -16.15
C VAL A 85 0.25 -4.53 -14.95
N ILE A 86 1.18 -4.92 -14.10
CA ILE A 86 0.89 -5.68 -12.87
C ILE A 86 1.01 -4.73 -11.68
N SER A 87 -0.12 -4.45 -11.05
CA SER A 87 -0.18 -3.61 -9.86
C SER A 87 -0.40 -4.49 -8.62
N THR A 88 0.43 -4.32 -7.58
CA THR A 88 0.28 -5.04 -6.31
C THR A 88 0.36 -4.07 -5.12
N CYS A 89 0.12 -4.54 -3.88
CA CYS A 89 -0.05 -3.60 -2.77
C CYS A 89 1.24 -3.23 -2.04
N THR A 90 2.28 -4.09 -2.04
CA THR A 90 3.50 -3.87 -1.24
C THR A 90 4.79 -4.02 -2.05
N ILE A 91 5.87 -3.36 -1.58
CA ILE A 91 7.20 -3.46 -2.19
C ILE A 91 7.69 -4.92 -2.19
N ASN A 92 7.49 -5.65 -1.10
CA ASN A 92 7.91 -7.06 -1.01
C ASN A 92 7.24 -7.95 -2.07
N LEU A 93 5.95 -7.73 -2.34
CA LEU A 93 5.24 -8.47 -3.40
C LEU A 93 5.74 -8.07 -4.80
N GLN A 94 6.05 -6.80 -5.01
CA GLN A 94 6.68 -6.35 -6.26
C GLN A 94 8.03 -7.05 -6.49
N GLU A 95 8.87 -7.09 -5.45
CA GLU A 95 10.18 -7.76 -5.52
C GLU A 95 10.04 -9.27 -5.72
N GLN A 96 9.07 -9.92 -5.08
CA GLN A 96 8.76 -11.32 -5.32
C GLN A 96 8.42 -11.58 -6.79
N LEU A 97 7.54 -10.78 -7.38
CA LEU A 97 7.17 -10.91 -8.79
C LEU A 97 8.39 -10.76 -9.71
N VAL A 98 9.21 -9.72 -9.50
CA VAL A 98 10.32 -9.38 -10.39
C VAL A 98 11.55 -10.27 -10.19
N CYS A 99 11.87 -10.65 -8.93
CA CYS A 99 13.08 -11.40 -8.63
C CYS A 99 12.87 -12.93 -8.60
N LYS A 100 11.61 -13.39 -8.53
CA LYS A 100 11.32 -14.83 -8.40
C LYS A 100 10.35 -15.31 -9.48
N ASP A 101 9.14 -14.78 -9.55
CA ASP A 101 8.06 -15.35 -10.35
C ASP A 101 8.29 -15.12 -11.86
N LEU A 102 8.63 -13.91 -12.28
CA LEU A 102 8.90 -13.57 -13.68
C LEU A 102 10.17 -14.25 -14.25
N PRO A 103 11.32 -14.31 -13.51
CA PRO A 103 12.48 -15.08 -13.98
C PRO A 103 12.23 -16.57 -14.14
N VAL A 104 11.37 -17.17 -13.30
CA VAL A 104 10.93 -18.56 -13.48
C VAL A 104 10.12 -18.67 -14.76
N LEU A 105 9.20 -17.74 -15.01
CA LEU A 105 8.38 -17.74 -16.21
C LEU A 105 9.22 -17.57 -17.50
N GLN A 106 10.24 -16.68 -17.49
CA GLN A 106 11.16 -16.53 -18.63
C GLN A 106 11.84 -17.86 -19.01
N LYS A 107 12.26 -18.62 -18.00
CA LYS A 107 12.88 -19.95 -18.23
C LYS A 107 11.91 -20.99 -18.76
N ILE A 108 10.63 -20.92 -18.35
CA ILE A 108 9.59 -21.87 -18.78
C ILE A 108 9.17 -21.59 -20.22
N LEU A 109 8.98 -20.32 -20.56
CA LEU A 109 8.53 -19.90 -21.89
C LEU A 109 9.64 -20.02 -22.95
N ASP A 110 10.92 -20.16 -22.54
CA ASP A 110 12.08 -20.07 -23.45
C ASP A 110 12.03 -18.86 -24.38
N GLN A 111 11.50 -17.76 -23.84
CA GLN A 111 11.32 -16.48 -24.53
C GLN A 111 11.86 -15.35 -23.67
N GLU A 112 12.57 -14.41 -24.32
CA GLU A 112 13.00 -13.19 -23.68
C GLU A 112 11.85 -12.17 -23.73
N PHE A 113 11.59 -11.51 -22.61
CA PHE A 113 10.71 -10.35 -22.51
C PHE A 113 11.25 -9.39 -21.46
N ASP A 114 11.04 -8.11 -21.69
CA ASP A 114 11.56 -7.05 -20.83
C ASP A 114 10.63 -6.79 -19.65
N VAL A 115 11.18 -6.87 -18.44
CA VAL A 115 10.47 -6.61 -17.17
C VAL A 115 11.03 -5.37 -16.51
N VAL A 116 10.16 -4.49 -16.07
CA VAL A 116 10.52 -3.30 -15.28
C VAL A 116 9.76 -3.27 -13.97
N LEU A 117 10.50 -3.12 -12.86
CA LEU A 117 9.96 -2.69 -11.59
C LEU A 117 9.92 -1.17 -11.57
N TRP A 118 8.73 -0.60 -11.75
CA TRP A 118 8.54 0.85 -11.72
C TRP A 118 8.27 1.34 -10.30
N LYS A 119 9.17 2.20 -9.80
CA LYS A 119 9.09 2.81 -8.47
C LYS A 119 8.80 4.30 -8.59
N GLY A 120 8.20 4.87 -7.56
CA GLY A 120 8.01 6.32 -7.49
C GLY A 120 9.35 7.07 -7.59
N ARG A 121 9.34 8.23 -8.22
CA ARG A 121 10.53 9.02 -8.55
C ARG A 121 11.45 9.26 -7.35
N GLY A 122 10.89 9.55 -6.18
CA GLY A 122 11.65 9.75 -4.94
C GLY A 122 12.44 8.52 -4.43
N ASN A 123 12.24 7.35 -5.05
CA ASN A 123 13.05 6.15 -4.75
C ASN A 123 14.39 6.11 -5.51
N TYR A 124 14.61 7.00 -6.47
CA TYR A 124 15.84 7.02 -7.28
C TYR A 124 16.77 8.12 -6.81
N LEU A 125 18.05 7.79 -6.66
CA LEU A 125 19.10 8.78 -6.47
C LEU A 125 19.22 9.68 -7.70
N CYS A 126 19.42 10.98 -7.48
CA CYS A 126 19.78 11.93 -8.52
C CYS A 126 21.27 12.28 -8.42
N PRO A 127 22.13 11.86 -9.37
CA PRO A 127 23.56 12.14 -9.33
C PRO A 127 23.89 13.64 -9.29
N MET A 128 23.10 14.48 -9.94
CA MET A 128 23.28 15.95 -9.90
C MET A 128 22.98 16.52 -8.52
N ARG A 129 21.84 16.11 -7.91
CA ARG A 129 21.50 16.59 -6.56
C ARG A 129 22.48 16.10 -5.53
N LEU A 130 22.97 14.87 -5.66
CA LEU A 130 24.04 14.34 -4.83
C LEU A 130 25.33 15.17 -4.94
N ALA A 131 25.79 15.46 -6.16
CA ALA A 131 26.97 16.30 -6.38
C ALA A 131 26.79 17.69 -5.77
N ARG A 132 25.61 18.32 -5.91
CA ARG A 132 25.28 19.61 -5.32
C ARG A 132 25.24 19.54 -3.78
N ALA A 133 24.62 18.50 -3.21
CA ALA A 133 24.57 18.29 -1.76
C ALA A 133 25.97 18.14 -1.17
N ILE A 134 26.87 17.43 -1.85
CA ILE A 134 28.29 17.29 -1.45
C ILE A 134 29.00 18.65 -1.51
N ALA A 135 28.85 19.41 -2.60
CA ALA A 135 29.47 20.72 -2.74
C ALA A 135 28.99 21.75 -1.69
N GLN A 136 27.78 21.57 -1.17
CA GLN A 136 27.17 22.43 -0.15
C GLN A 136 27.15 21.80 1.24
N ALA A 137 27.89 20.69 1.45
CA ALA A 137 27.79 19.88 2.65
C ALA A 137 28.09 20.66 3.94
N ASP A 138 29.08 21.57 3.91
CA ASP A 138 29.45 22.40 5.06
C ASP A 138 28.35 23.37 5.53
N GLY A 139 27.44 23.65 4.64
CA GLY A 139 26.38 24.60 4.90
C GLY A 139 25.00 24.00 5.14
N LEU A 140 24.79 22.74 4.77
CA LEU A 140 23.48 22.11 4.80
C LEU A 140 23.37 20.98 5.83
N PHE A 141 24.47 20.31 6.16
CA PHE A 141 24.44 19.04 6.90
C PHE A 141 25.27 19.07 8.17
N THR A 142 24.85 18.33 9.17
CA THR A 142 25.59 18.01 10.39
C THR A 142 26.68 16.96 10.12
N SER A 143 27.59 16.74 11.07
CA SER A 143 28.68 15.76 10.88
C SER A 143 28.19 14.32 10.60
N PRO A 144 27.16 13.78 11.29
CA PRO A 144 26.59 12.48 10.95
C PRO A 144 25.96 12.43 9.55
N GLU A 145 25.22 13.49 9.17
CA GLU A 145 24.57 13.58 7.84
C GLU A 145 25.61 13.66 6.71
N ARG A 146 26.76 14.29 6.95
CA ARG A 146 27.89 14.30 5.98
C ARG A 146 28.49 12.92 5.79
N ALA A 147 28.68 12.16 6.87
CA ALA A 147 29.18 10.79 6.77
C ALA A 147 28.23 9.92 5.95
N GLU A 148 26.94 10.14 6.10
CA GLU A 148 25.91 9.46 5.32
C GLU A 148 25.91 9.89 3.86
N LEU A 149 26.05 11.18 3.58
CA LEU A 149 26.17 11.71 2.23
C LEU A 149 27.37 11.10 1.49
N GLU A 150 28.51 10.92 2.17
CA GLU A 150 29.69 10.25 1.61
C GLU A 150 29.43 8.75 1.37
N ARG A 151 28.71 8.08 2.26
CA ARG A 151 28.27 6.69 2.06
C ARG A 151 27.40 6.56 0.79
N LEU A 152 26.47 7.49 0.58
CA LEU A 152 25.63 7.53 -0.62
C LEU A 152 26.45 7.82 -1.88
N ARG A 153 27.48 8.67 -1.79
CA ARG A 153 28.40 8.93 -2.91
C ARG A 153 29.12 7.66 -3.36
N ILE A 154 29.72 6.93 -2.40
CA ILE A 154 30.42 5.67 -2.69
C ILE A 154 29.46 4.62 -3.27
N TRP A 155 28.27 4.52 -2.71
CA TRP A 155 27.25 3.61 -3.23
C TRP A 155 26.79 3.98 -4.64
N SER A 156 26.65 5.26 -4.94
CA SER A 156 26.21 5.74 -6.27
C SER A 156 27.13 5.30 -7.42
N GLU A 157 28.37 4.99 -7.14
CA GLU A 157 29.34 4.50 -8.12
C GLU A 157 29.21 2.99 -8.40
N ARG A 158 28.50 2.25 -7.52
CA ARG A 158 28.40 0.78 -7.56
C ARG A 158 27.00 0.28 -7.88
N THR A 159 25.99 1.06 -7.57
CA THR A 159 24.60 0.68 -7.81
C THR A 159 24.28 0.59 -9.30
N ALA A 160 23.50 -0.43 -9.67
CA ALA A 160 23.03 -0.62 -11.05
C ALA A 160 21.76 0.17 -11.36
N ASP A 161 20.87 0.35 -10.39
CA ASP A 161 19.54 0.96 -10.58
C ASP A 161 19.33 2.27 -9.80
N GLY A 162 20.20 2.56 -8.83
CA GLY A 162 20.18 3.77 -8.02
C GLY A 162 18.93 3.89 -7.13
N THR A 163 18.27 2.77 -6.79
CA THR A 163 17.05 2.80 -6.00
C THR A 163 17.31 2.65 -4.50
N LEU A 164 16.46 3.28 -3.69
CA LEU A 164 16.52 3.22 -2.22
C LEU A 164 16.54 1.77 -1.69
N SER A 165 15.85 0.84 -2.35
CA SER A 165 15.81 -0.57 -1.94
C SER A 165 17.11 -1.35 -2.23
N ASP A 166 18.02 -0.82 -3.05
CA ASP A 166 19.35 -1.40 -3.28
C ASP A 166 20.34 -1.05 -2.15
N LEU A 167 19.95 -0.15 -1.24
CA LEU A 167 20.75 0.20 -0.07
C LEU A 167 20.59 -0.82 1.05
N ALA A 168 21.70 -1.36 1.54
CA ALA A 168 21.70 -2.31 2.67
C ALA A 168 21.17 -1.69 3.98
N VAL A 169 21.36 -0.38 4.15
CA VAL A 169 20.85 0.39 5.30
C VAL A 169 20.13 1.62 4.77
N GLU A 170 18.89 1.80 5.20
CA GLU A 170 18.07 2.93 4.82
C GLU A 170 18.70 4.26 5.29
N PRO A 171 18.82 5.26 4.42
CA PRO A 171 19.43 6.54 4.77
C PRO A 171 18.51 7.39 5.63
N ASP A 172 19.08 8.38 6.33
CA ASP A 172 18.29 9.41 6.99
C ASP A 172 17.37 10.09 5.95
N SER A 173 16.11 10.22 6.31
CA SER A 173 15.07 10.75 5.40
C SER A 173 15.34 12.17 4.93
N ARG A 174 16.03 13.00 5.73
CA ARG A 174 16.43 14.36 5.37
C ARG A 174 17.55 14.35 4.34
N VAL A 175 18.57 13.49 4.56
CA VAL A 175 19.68 13.35 3.59
C VAL A 175 19.14 12.81 2.28
N TRP A 176 18.29 11.78 2.33
CA TRP A 176 17.68 11.22 1.11
C TRP A 176 16.84 12.23 0.35
N ALA A 177 16.02 13.04 1.02
CA ALA A 177 15.21 14.09 0.41
C ALA A 177 16.04 15.12 -0.38
N GLU A 178 17.29 15.38 0.04
CA GLU A 178 18.18 16.32 -0.66
C GLU A 178 18.86 15.70 -1.89
N VAL A 179 18.95 14.38 -1.99
CA VAL A 179 19.67 13.69 -3.06
C VAL A 179 18.80 12.86 -4.00
N CYS A 180 17.56 12.55 -3.63
CA CYS A 180 16.67 11.76 -4.48
C CYS A 180 16.18 12.54 -5.71
N SER A 181 15.70 11.82 -6.72
CA SER A 181 15.09 12.42 -7.90
C SER A 181 13.74 13.05 -7.55
N GLU A 182 13.53 14.28 -7.99
CA GLU A 182 12.26 15.01 -7.84
C GLU A 182 11.65 15.37 -9.19
N ALA A 183 10.32 15.41 -9.25
CA ALA A 183 9.60 15.94 -10.39
C ALA A 183 10.07 17.39 -10.66
N HIS A 184 10.00 17.88 -11.86
CA HIS A 184 10.30 19.25 -12.26
C HIS A 184 11.75 19.76 -12.03
N ILE A 185 12.50 19.23 -11.04
CA ILE A 185 13.95 19.52 -10.90
C ILE A 185 14.75 18.62 -11.83
N CYS A 186 14.38 17.34 -11.92
CA CYS A 186 15.05 16.35 -12.75
C CYS A 186 14.39 16.24 -14.12
N THR A 187 14.50 17.26 -14.93
CA THR A 187 14.01 17.29 -16.30
C THR A 187 15.16 17.12 -17.32
N THR A 188 14.83 16.81 -18.55
CA THR A 188 15.83 16.76 -19.64
C THR A 188 16.46 18.13 -19.89
N LYS A 189 15.72 19.21 -19.63
CA LYS A 189 16.22 20.60 -19.75
C LYS A 189 17.23 20.94 -18.65
N SER A 190 16.95 20.57 -17.40
CA SER A 190 17.82 20.88 -16.25
C SER A 190 19.05 19.98 -16.13
N CYS A 191 18.93 18.71 -16.52
CA CYS A 191 20.01 17.70 -16.39
C CYS A 191 20.70 17.38 -17.70
N GLY A 192 20.19 17.90 -18.83
CA GLY A 192 20.61 17.42 -20.14
C GLY A 192 20.34 15.91 -20.30
N SER A 193 20.96 15.31 -21.29
CA SER A 193 20.92 13.86 -21.49
C SER A 193 21.97 13.16 -20.61
N ASN A 194 21.92 13.38 -19.26
CA ASN A 194 22.89 12.74 -18.37
C ASN A 194 22.72 11.21 -18.42
N PRO A 195 23.68 10.47 -18.98
CA PRO A 195 23.60 9.02 -19.12
C PRO A 195 23.58 8.28 -17.77
N ARG A 196 24.01 8.94 -16.70
CA ARG A 196 24.01 8.38 -15.32
C ARG A 196 22.73 8.67 -14.54
N CYS A 197 21.70 9.29 -15.14
CA CYS A 197 20.44 9.53 -14.47
C CYS A 197 19.65 8.23 -14.31
N PHE A 198 19.61 7.67 -13.12
CA PHE A 198 18.92 6.42 -12.80
C PHE A 198 17.42 6.47 -13.14
N TYR A 199 16.75 7.57 -12.81
CA TYR A 199 15.34 7.74 -13.12
C TYR A 199 15.06 7.77 -14.62
N GLN A 200 15.87 8.48 -15.42
CA GLN A 200 15.70 8.50 -16.88
C GLN A 200 16.02 7.15 -17.53
N GLN A 201 16.99 6.43 -17.00
CA GLN A 201 17.26 5.06 -17.42
C GLN A 201 16.07 4.13 -17.09
N ALA A 202 15.52 4.23 -15.89
CA ALA A 202 14.32 3.47 -15.50
C ALA A 202 13.11 3.82 -16.38
N ARG A 203 12.92 5.12 -16.71
CA ARG A 203 11.84 5.58 -17.63
C ARG A 203 12.03 5.02 -19.06
N LYS A 204 13.25 5.00 -19.56
CA LYS A 204 13.53 4.38 -20.88
C LYS A 204 13.20 2.88 -20.88
N ARG A 205 13.59 2.16 -19.81
CA ARG A 205 13.24 0.75 -19.65
C ARG A 205 11.73 0.56 -19.56
N LEU A 206 11.02 1.42 -18.83
CA LEU A 206 9.56 1.41 -18.73
C LEU A 206 8.87 1.52 -20.10
N LEU A 207 9.35 2.39 -20.96
CA LEU A 207 8.79 2.58 -22.30
C LEU A 207 9.04 1.37 -23.23
N ALA A 208 10.15 0.67 -23.04
CA ALA A 208 10.51 -0.52 -23.82
C ALA A 208 9.90 -1.82 -23.26
N ALA A 209 9.56 -1.88 -21.96
CA ALA A 209 9.15 -3.10 -21.27
C ALA A 209 7.85 -3.70 -21.81
N ASP A 210 7.80 -5.02 -21.84
CA ASP A 210 6.59 -5.82 -22.09
C ASP A 210 5.76 -6.00 -20.81
N VAL A 211 6.44 -6.10 -19.66
CA VAL A 211 5.82 -6.27 -18.34
C VAL A 211 6.28 -5.16 -17.39
N VAL A 212 5.31 -4.46 -16.83
CA VAL A 212 5.55 -3.39 -15.85
C VAL A 212 4.96 -3.79 -14.51
N VAL A 213 5.80 -3.87 -13.49
CA VAL A 213 5.36 -4.14 -12.11
C VAL A 213 5.43 -2.86 -11.29
N MET A 214 4.34 -2.50 -10.62
CA MET A 214 4.26 -1.30 -9.77
C MET A 214 3.34 -1.52 -8.57
N ASN A 215 3.27 -0.56 -7.64
CA ASN A 215 2.27 -0.62 -6.57
C ASN A 215 1.00 0.16 -6.93
N HIS A 216 -0.09 -0.15 -6.21
CA HIS A 216 -1.38 0.50 -6.43
C HIS A 216 -1.31 2.03 -6.23
N THR A 217 -0.54 2.49 -5.26
CA THR A 217 -0.35 3.92 -5.01
C THR A 217 0.21 4.63 -6.24
N LEU A 218 1.28 4.08 -6.82
CA LEU A 218 1.91 4.65 -8.00
C LEU A 218 0.99 4.55 -9.23
N PHE A 219 0.23 3.46 -9.33
CA PHE A 219 -0.78 3.31 -10.37
C PHE A 219 -1.79 4.46 -10.32
N PHE A 220 -2.41 4.72 -9.18
CA PHE A 220 -3.42 5.78 -9.04
C PHE A 220 -2.84 7.18 -9.14
N LEU A 221 -1.62 7.43 -8.65
CA LEU A 221 -0.93 8.71 -8.83
C LEU A 221 -0.71 9.06 -10.31
N ASN A 222 -0.38 8.07 -11.14
CA ASN A 222 -0.21 8.28 -12.57
C ASN A 222 -1.54 8.58 -13.28
N PHE A 223 -2.67 8.10 -12.76
CA PHE A 223 -3.99 8.42 -13.30
C PHE A 223 -4.54 9.76 -12.83
N ALA A 224 -4.31 10.14 -11.59
CA ALA A 224 -4.80 11.41 -11.05
C ALA A 224 -4.13 12.63 -11.73
N GLY A 225 -2.91 12.47 -12.25
CA GLY A 225 -2.20 13.51 -13.00
C GLY A 225 -2.65 13.70 -14.45
N GLN A 226 -3.61 12.94 -14.97
CA GLN A 226 -4.08 13.06 -16.36
C GLN A 226 -5.05 14.22 -16.60
N SER A 227 -5.38 15.03 -15.62
CA SER A 227 -6.31 16.15 -15.75
C SER A 227 -5.66 17.48 -16.13
N ASP A 228 -4.33 17.61 -16.08
CA ASP A 228 -3.65 18.84 -16.48
C ASP A 228 -3.15 18.75 -17.93
N GLU A 229 -3.79 19.53 -18.81
CA GLU A 229 -3.45 19.67 -20.23
C GLU A 229 -2.04 20.23 -20.49
N ASP A 230 -1.32 20.67 -19.44
CA ASP A 230 -0.01 21.30 -19.51
C ASP A 230 1.19 20.35 -19.32
N ASP A 231 0.98 19.05 -19.10
CA ASP A 231 2.08 18.10 -18.91
C ASP A 231 2.56 17.54 -20.26
N GLU A 232 3.35 18.34 -21.02
CA GLU A 232 4.05 17.87 -22.22
C GLU A 232 4.99 16.67 -21.95
N GLU A 233 5.32 16.39 -20.69
CA GLU A 233 6.06 15.20 -20.22
C GLU A 233 5.13 14.06 -19.75
N GLY A 234 3.87 14.08 -20.16
CA GLY A 234 2.77 13.22 -19.78
C GLY A 234 3.16 11.87 -19.22
N THR A 235 2.85 11.68 -17.94
CA THR A 235 2.82 10.38 -17.29
C THR A 235 1.75 9.45 -17.89
N GLY A 236 1.02 9.89 -18.90
CA GLY A 236 -0.05 9.20 -19.60
C GLY A 236 0.35 8.04 -20.53
N TYR A 237 1.62 7.70 -20.62
CA TYR A 237 2.09 6.67 -21.56
C TYR A 237 1.79 5.23 -21.18
N LEU A 238 1.36 4.96 -19.96
CA LEU A 238 1.24 3.58 -19.44
C LEU A 238 -0.06 2.87 -19.83
N PHE A 239 -1.05 3.54 -20.43
CA PHE A 239 -2.39 2.96 -20.50
C PHE A 239 -3.15 3.16 -21.83
N GLY A 240 -2.50 3.56 -22.91
CA GLY A 240 -3.17 3.74 -24.19
C GLY A 240 -3.99 2.52 -24.65
N ASN A 241 -3.31 1.43 -24.96
CA ASN A 241 -3.87 0.14 -25.39
C ASN A 241 -3.51 -1.02 -24.43
N ASP A 242 -2.93 -0.74 -23.28
CA ASP A 242 -2.43 -1.74 -22.35
C ASP A 242 -3.55 -2.31 -21.48
N PHE A 243 -3.28 -3.39 -20.77
CA PHE A 243 -4.20 -3.99 -19.82
C PHE A 243 -3.58 -4.02 -18.41
N VAL A 244 -4.41 -4.16 -17.39
CA VAL A 244 -3.95 -4.10 -16.00
C VAL A 244 -4.44 -5.29 -15.20
N ILE A 245 -3.53 -5.83 -14.38
CA ILE A 245 -3.81 -6.85 -13.37
C ILE A 245 -3.59 -6.22 -12.00
N PHE A 246 -4.62 -6.17 -11.17
CA PHE A 246 -4.51 -5.81 -9.76
C PHE A 246 -4.38 -7.08 -8.93
N ASP A 247 -3.18 -7.31 -8.37
CA ASP A 247 -2.94 -8.36 -7.39
C ASP A 247 -3.20 -7.82 -5.98
N GLU A 248 -3.73 -8.64 -5.06
CA GLU A 248 -4.24 -8.23 -3.76
C GLU A 248 -5.30 -7.10 -3.86
N ALA A 249 -6.22 -7.27 -4.80
CA ALA A 249 -7.21 -6.28 -5.20
C ALA A 249 -8.11 -5.79 -4.06
N HIS A 250 -8.24 -6.55 -2.96
CA HIS A 250 -8.97 -6.13 -1.75
C HIS A 250 -8.46 -4.82 -1.14
N THR A 251 -7.24 -4.38 -1.50
CA THR A 251 -6.65 -3.13 -1.00
C THR A 251 -6.93 -1.92 -1.91
N VAL A 252 -7.42 -2.15 -3.12
CA VAL A 252 -7.60 -1.13 -4.17
C VAL A 252 -8.51 0.01 -3.71
N GLU A 253 -9.66 -0.30 -3.13
CA GLU A 253 -10.62 0.71 -2.65
C GLU A 253 -9.98 1.70 -1.66
N GLY A 254 -9.31 1.18 -0.63
CA GLY A 254 -8.70 2.01 0.40
C GLY A 254 -7.52 2.84 -0.10
N ILE A 255 -6.77 2.32 -1.07
CA ILE A 255 -5.66 3.05 -1.70
C ILE A 255 -6.21 4.12 -2.64
N ALA A 256 -7.20 3.80 -3.47
CA ALA A 256 -7.86 4.75 -4.35
C ALA A 256 -8.48 5.92 -3.57
N ALA A 257 -9.18 5.66 -2.47
CA ALA A 257 -9.77 6.71 -1.64
C ALA A 257 -8.71 7.72 -1.17
N ARG A 258 -7.53 7.24 -0.77
CA ARG A 258 -6.43 8.11 -0.34
C ARG A 258 -5.80 8.89 -1.50
N GLN A 259 -5.66 8.27 -2.68
CA GLN A 259 -5.00 8.92 -3.83
C GLN A 259 -5.92 9.88 -4.59
N LEU A 260 -7.23 9.66 -4.55
CA LEU A 260 -8.24 10.56 -5.11
C LEU A 260 -8.62 11.69 -4.13
N GLY A 261 -8.15 11.59 -2.89
CA GLY A 261 -8.35 12.58 -1.86
C GLY A 261 -7.40 13.78 -2.01
N LEU A 262 -7.57 14.74 -1.11
CA LEU A 262 -6.65 15.86 -0.94
C LEU A 262 -6.05 15.86 0.47
N GLY A 263 -4.86 16.44 0.61
CA GLY A 263 -4.20 16.55 1.89
C GLY A 263 -3.23 17.71 1.98
N VAL A 264 -3.27 18.45 3.11
CA VAL A 264 -2.29 19.49 3.44
C VAL A 264 -1.78 19.23 4.85
N SER A 265 -0.49 18.95 4.99
CA SER A 265 0.14 18.80 6.30
C SER A 265 0.95 20.04 6.67
N GLN A 266 0.90 20.43 7.95
CA GLN A 266 1.75 21.48 8.50
C GLN A 266 3.22 21.26 8.17
N TYR A 267 3.69 20.04 8.37
CA TYR A 267 5.08 19.65 8.08
C TYR A 267 5.44 19.83 6.60
N GLY A 268 4.61 19.32 5.69
CA GLY A 268 4.87 19.41 4.25
C GLY A 268 4.87 20.85 3.73
N LEU A 269 3.91 21.67 4.21
CA LEU A 269 3.84 23.07 3.85
C LEU A 269 5.07 23.83 4.39
N LYS A 270 5.45 23.62 5.66
CA LYS A 270 6.66 24.22 6.23
C LYS A 270 7.92 23.80 5.49
N GLN A 271 8.05 22.53 5.11
CA GLN A 271 9.19 22.08 4.31
C GLN A 271 9.28 22.80 2.96
N ALA A 272 8.17 22.94 2.24
CA ALA A 272 8.15 23.66 0.97
C ALA A 272 8.59 25.14 1.14
N LEU A 273 8.09 25.80 2.16
CA LEU A 273 8.45 27.19 2.48
C LEU A 273 9.92 27.32 2.92
N GLN A 274 10.41 26.39 3.76
CA GLN A 274 11.80 26.40 4.23
C GLN A 274 12.83 26.14 3.13
N ARG A 275 12.46 25.48 2.05
CA ARG A 275 13.33 25.38 0.85
C ARG A 275 13.47 26.73 0.15
N LEU A 276 12.44 27.58 0.17
CA LEU A 276 12.55 28.94 -0.31
C LEU A 276 13.44 29.80 0.62
N TYR A 277 13.21 29.69 1.94
CA TYR A 277 14.07 30.28 2.97
C TYR A 277 13.86 29.64 4.34
N ASN A 278 14.95 29.16 4.95
CA ASN A 278 14.93 28.60 6.30
C ASN A 278 15.54 29.60 7.28
N PRO A 279 14.75 30.19 8.21
CA PRO A 279 15.23 31.20 9.15
C PRO A 279 16.25 30.67 10.16
N LYS A 280 16.24 29.37 10.50
CA LYS A 280 17.18 28.75 11.43
C LYS A 280 18.57 28.63 10.84
N THR A 281 18.68 28.20 9.59
CA THR A 281 19.95 28.03 8.89
C THR A 281 20.37 29.26 8.10
N LYS A 282 19.47 30.23 7.94
CA LYS A 282 19.63 31.44 7.11
C LYS A 282 19.94 31.11 5.64
N LYS A 283 19.41 29.99 5.13
CA LYS A 283 19.64 29.48 3.78
C LYS A 283 18.35 29.21 3.06
N GLY A 284 18.40 29.15 1.74
CA GLY A 284 17.29 28.84 0.87
C GLY A 284 17.39 29.54 -0.47
N LEU A 285 16.47 29.21 -1.36
CA LEU A 285 16.50 29.68 -2.75
C LEU A 285 16.45 31.20 -2.87
N PHE A 286 15.62 31.89 -2.06
CA PHE A 286 15.53 33.33 -2.06
C PHE A 286 16.79 34.05 -1.56
N GLN A 287 17.61 33.37 -0.74
CA GLN A 287 18.93 33.89 -0.38
C GLN A 287 19.91 33.82 -1.57
N VAL A 288 19.88 32.70 -2.29
CA VAL A 288 20.69 32.53 -3.52
C VAL A 288 20.30 33.54 -4.59
N LEU A 289 19.01 33.81 -4.76
CA LEU A 289 18.46 34.76 -5.71
C LEU A 289 18.53 36.22 -5.25
N ARG A 290 19.07 36.48 -4.05
CA ARG A 290 19.20 37.83 -3.44
C ARG A 290 17.86 38.59 -3.36
N GLN A 291 16.82 37.92 -2.89
CA GLN A 291 15.44 38.43 -2.76
C GLN A 291 15.10 38.76 -1.28
N PRO A 292 15.62 39.89 -0.69
CA PRO A 292 15.47 40.13 0.74
C PRO A 292 14.01 40.33 1.19
N ASP A 293 13.15 40.90 0.36
CA ASP A 293 11.76 41.10 0.70
C ASP A 293 10.98 39.77 0.67
N ALA A 294 11.27 38.91 -0.29
CA ALA A 294 10.70 37.55 -0.30
C ALA A 294 11.15 36.70 0.89
N VAL A 295 12.36 36.94 1.41
CA VAL A 295 12.85 36.32 2.65
C VAL A 295 11.98 36.73 3.85
N LYS A 296 11.65 38.02 3.97
CA LYS A 296 10.75 38.51 5.05
C LYS A 296 9.35 37.93 4.95
N ASP A 297 8.82 37.87 3.71
CA ASP A 297 7.51 37.28 3.45
C ASP A 297 7.46 35.80 3.88
N ILE A 298 8.51 35.01 3.61
CA ILE A 298 8.58 33.61 4.04
C ILE A 298 8.63 33.49 5.56
N VAL A 299 9.39 34.32 6.26
CA VAL A 299 9.45 34.29 7.73
C VAL A 299 8.08 34.55 8.32
N SER A 300 7.40 35.62 7.87
CA SER A 300 6.03 35.92 8.31
C SER A 300 5.03 34.81 7.95
N LEU A 301 5.17 34.19 6.77
CA LEU A 301 4.28 33.12 6.36
C LEU A 301 4.49 31.84 7.18
N LEU A 302 5.72 31.50 7.56
CA LEU A 302 6.00 30.37 8.45
C LEU A 302 5.36 30.56 9.83
N GLU A 303 5.38 31.76 10.38
CA GLU A 303 4.70 32.12 11.64
C GLU A 303 3.17 31.99 11.49
N ARG A 304 2.62 32.46 10.37
CA ARG A 304 1.18 32.30 10.07
C ARG A 304 0.77 30.84 9.90
N VAL A 305 1.62 29.99 9.29
CA VAL A 305 1.37 28.55 9.18
C VAL A 305 1.31 27.91 10.57
N ASP A 306 2.23 28.27 11.47
CA ASP A 306 2.21 27.73 12.83
C ASP A 306 0.95 28.20 13.57
N ALA A 307 0.60 29.49 13.54
CA ALA A 307 -0.61 30.02 14.16
C ALA A 307 -1.90 29.41 13.60
N PHE A 308 -1.97 29.18 12.29
CA PHE A 308 -3.11 28.53 11.65
C PHE A 308 -3.30 27.09 12.18
N PHE A 309 -2.24 26.29 12.16
CA PHE A 309 -2.33 24.91 12.63
C PHE A 309 -2.47 24.81 14.16
N GLU A 310 -2.02 25.81 14.92
CA GLU A 310 -2.32 25.92 16.35
C GLU A 310 -3.82 26.15 16.57
N SER A 311 -4.46 27.04 15.81
CA SER A 311 -5.92 27.24 15.88
C SER A 311 -6.71 25.98 15.46
N VAL A 312 -6.18 25.19 14.52
CA VAL A 312 -6.73 23.87 14.16
C VAL A 312 -6.64 22.93 15.35
N GLY A 313 -5.52 22.91 16.05
CA GLY A 313 -5.30 22.08 17.24
C GLY A 313 -6.20 22.48 18.43
N GLU A 314 -6.34 23.79 18.68
CA GLU A 314 -7.19 24.31 19.75
C GLU A 314 -8.67 24.02 19.52
N ARG A 315 -9.13 24.16 18.28
CA ARG A 315 -10.53 23.87 17.92
C ARG A 315 -10.85 22.39 17.90
N GLY A 316 -9.82 21.57 17.64
CA GLY A 316 -9.95 20.13 17.64
C GLY A 316 -9.92 19.56 19.06
N GLU A 317 -10.92 18.77 19.41
CA GLU A 317 -10.94 18.03 20.68
C GLU A 317 -10.08 16.76 20.57
N PHE A 318 -8.76 16.94 20.38
CA PHE A 318 -7.81 15.84 20.29
C PHE A 318 -7.52 15.22 21.67
N SER A 319 -7.28 13.93 21.68
CA SER A 319 -6.89 13.18 22.89
C SER A 319 -5.96 12.02 22.51
N GLU A 320 -5.35 11.39 23.52
CA GLU A 320 -4.55 10.17 23.27
C GLU A 320 -5.30 9.07 22.49
N LYS A 321 -6.64 9.03 22.65
CA LYS A 321 -7.51 8.04 21.98
C LYS A 321 -8.11 8.55 20.68
N LYS A 322 -8.22 9.86 20.48
CA LYS A 322 -8.88 10.48 19.32
C LYS A 322 -7.90 11.42 18.61
N LYS A 323 -7.19 10.85 17.64
CA LYS A 323 -6.19 11.57 16.84
C LYS A 323 -6.73 12.12 15.52
N GLU A 324 -7.94 11.75 15.16
CA GLU A 324 -8.63 12.16 13.94
C GLU A 324 -9.98 12.80 14.30
N ILE A 325 -10.27 13.94 13.71
CA ILE A 325 -11.49 14.69 13.98
C ILE A 325 -12.15 15.06 12.66
N ARG A 326 -13.38 14.59 12.46
CA ARG A 326 -14.16 14.93 11.29
C ARG A 326 -14.63 16.38 11.32
N VAL A 327 -14.45 17.09 10.22
CA VAL A 327 -14.94 18.45 10.00
C VAL A 327 -16.25 18.38 9.20
N ARG A 328 -17.29 19.04 9.71
CA ARG A 328 -18.66 18.99 9.16
C ARG A 328 -19.22 20.37 8.77
N GLN A 329 -18.48 21.42 9.04
CA GLN A 329 -18.89 22.79 8.76
C GLN A 329 -17.80 23.51 7.97
N ALA A 330 -18.20 24.23 6.94
CA ALA A 330 -17.30 25.10 6.23
C ALA A 330 -16.79 26.20 7.16
N ASP A 331 -15.63 26.74 6.82
CA ASP A 331 -14.94 27.78 7.60
C ASP A 331 -14.75 27.40 9.08
N TRP A 332 -14.50 26.11 9.31
CA TRP A 332 -14.27 25.56 10.65
C TRP A 332 -13.14 26.25 11.41
N VAL A 333 -12.10 26.72 10.72
CA VAL A 333 -11.10 27.67 11.20
C VAL A 333 -10.97 28.83 10.21
N GLN A 334 -10.54 29.99 10.69
CA GLN A 334 -10.38 31.17 9.84
C GLN A 334 -9.26 30.92 8.81
N ASP A 335 -9.53 31.21 7.56
CA ASP A 335 -8.51 31.15 6.50
C ASP A 335 -7.55 32.32 6.62
N THR A 336 -6.35 32.06 7.08
CA THR A 336 -5.26 33.05 7.20
C THR A 336 -4.11 32.77 6.23
N LEU A 337 -4.22 31.72 5.43
CA LEU A 337 -3.12 31.21 4.60
C LEU A 337 -3.37 31.31 3.09
N THR A 338 -4.61 31.17 2.61
CA THR A 338 -4.88 31.12 1.15
C THR A 338 -4.39 32.36 0.43
N GLU A 339 -4.64 33.55 0.96
CA GLU A 339 -4.26 34.81 0.35
C GLU A 339 -2.73 35.05 0.37
N PRO A 340 -2.00 34.88 1.49
CA PRO A 340 -0.55 34.95 1.52
C PRO A 340 0.15 33.91 0.63
N LEU A 341 -0.37 32.67 0.57
CA LEU A 341 0.15 31.64 -0.34
C LEU A 341 -0.05 32.01 -1.82
N MET A 342 -1.18 32.65 -2.16
CA MET A 342 -1.42 33.15 -3.50
C MET A 342 -0.44 34.27 -3.89
N ALA A 343 -0.18 35.23 -2.98
CA ALA A 343 0.80 36.28 -3.18
C ALA A 343 2.21 35.70 -3.40
N LEU A 344 2.61 34.74 -2.56
CA LEU A 344 3.88 34.03 -2.72
C LEU A 344 3.97 33.28 -4.06
N GLN A 345 2.91 32.56 -4.46
CA GLN A 345 2.84 31.88 -5.74
C GLN A 345 3.05 32.84 -6.90
N THR A 346 2.38 34.00 -6.89
CA THR A 346 2.52 35.02 -7.92
C THR A 346 3.97 35.51 -8.02
N ARG A 347 4.61 35.76 -6.88
CA ARG A 347 6.02 36.17 -6.82
C ARG A 347 6.96 35.10 -7.36
N VAL A 348 6.74 33.83 -6.99
CA VAL A 348 7.54 32.70 -7.52
C VAL A 348 7.40 32.59 -9.04
N VAL A 349 6.18 32.73 -9.60
CA VAL A 349 5.94 32.71 -11.05
C VAL A 349 6.68 33.85 -11.74
N GLN A 350 6.70 35.05 -11.16
CA GLN A 350 7.44 36.17 -11.71
C GLN A 350 8.95 35.89 -11.75
N LEU A 351 9.53 35.41 -10.62
CA LEU A 351 10.95 35.08 -10.54
C LEU A 351 11.35 33.95 -11.50
N VAL A 352 10.46 32.98 -11.74
CA VAL A 352 10.66 31.91 -12.74
C VAL A 352 10.82 32.47 -14.15
N ARG A 353 10.07 33.52 -14.51
CA ARG A 353 10.17 34.16 -15.82
C ARG A 353 11.47 34.93 -16.02
N GLU A 354 12.01 35.49 -14.94
CA GLU A 354 13.24 36.29 -14.94
C GLU A 354 14.52 35.42 -14.80
N GLN A 355 14.38 34.14 -14.47
CA GLN A 355 15.51 33.24 -14.21
C GLN A 355 16.04 32.60 -15.49
N GLU A 356 17.35 32.75 -15.73
CA GLU A 356 18.07 32.14 -16.87
C GLU A 356 18.65 30.75 -16.54
N ASP A 357 18.99 30.52 -15.26
CA ASP A 357 19.49 29.20 -14.82
C ASP A 357 18.35 28.17 -14.80
N GLU A 358 18.36 27.25 -15.73
CA GLU A 358 17.31 26.22 -15.91
C GLU A 358 17.17 25.30 -14.68
N VAL A 359 18.21 25.10 -13.88
CA VAL A 359 18.14 24.29 -12.67
C VAL A 359 17.39 25.02 -11.56
N LEU A 360 17.75 26.30 -11.32
CA LEU A 360 17.07 27.16 -10.36
C LEU A 360 15.62 27.41 -10.76
N LYS A 361 15.38 27.59 -12.06
CA LYS A 361 14.05 27.76 -12.63
C LYS A 361 13.17 26.55 -12.40
N GLY A 362 13.69 25.32 -12.65
CA GLY A 362 12.97 24.09 -12.39
C GLY A 362 12.66 23.89 -10.90
N GLU A 363 13.59 24.23 -10.00
CA GLU A 363 13.38 24.17 -8.56
C GLU A 363 12.29 25.15 -8.09
N MET A 364 12.29 26.37 -8.61
CA MET A 364 11.26 27.36 -8.34
C MET A 364 9.90 26.94 -8.88
N GLN A 365 9.82 26.36 -10.06
CA GLN A 365 8.58 25.84 -10.65
C GLN A 365 7.98 24.73 -9.78
N ASP A 366 8.80 23.77 -9.30
CA ASP A 366 8.33 22.70 -8.43
C ASP A 366 7.80 23.25 -7.09
N LEU A 367 8.54 24.15 -6.46
CA LEU A 367 8.09 24.76 -5.22
C LEU A 367 6.83 25.62 -5.41
N GLY A 368 6.74 26.37 -6.51
CA GLY A 368 5.55 27.12 -6.87
C GLY A 368 4.32 26.25 -7.08
N ARG A 369 4.48 25.09 -7.68
CA ARG A 369 3.41 24.11 -7.82
C ARG A 369 3.00 23.50 -6.48
N ARG A 370 3.94 23.07 -5.63
CA ARG A 370 3.63 22.54 -4.29
C ARG A 370 2.86 23.56 -3.46
N ILE A 371 3.21 24.84 -3.54
CA ILE A 371 2.51 25.91 -2.86
C ILE A 371 1.11 26.09 -3.46
N ARG A 372 0.96 26.07 -4.78
CA ARG A 372 -0.33 26.13 -5.47
C ARG A 372 -1.24 24.99 -5.04
N ASP A 373 -0.73 23.76 -5.07
CA ASP A 373 -1.50 22.56 -4.76
C ASP A 373 -1.91 22.53 -3.27
N ALA A 374 -1.00 22.91 -2.37
CA ALA A 374 -1.30 23.05 -0.95
C ALA A 374 -2.36 24.16 -0.70
N ARG A 375 -2.26 25.30 -1.39
CA ARG A 375 -3.26 26.39 -1.32
C ARG A 375 -4.62 25.93 -1.83
N ALA A 376 -4.67 25.25 -2.98
CA ALA A 376 -5.91 24.74 -3.54
C ALA A 376 -6.57 23.70 -2.62
N ALA A 377 -5.79 22.74 -2.10
CA ALA A 377 -6.28 21.76 -1.16
C ALA A 377 -6.75 22.38 0.17
N LEU A 378 -6.06 23.42 0.67
CA LEU A 378 -6.49 24.18 1.86
C LEU A 378 -7.82 24.88 1.62
N ALA A 379 -7.96 25.59 0.50
CA ALA A 379 -9.18 26.31 0.17
C ALA A 379 -10.37 25.35 -0.01
N SER A 380 -10.16 24.25 -0.72
CA SER A 380 -11.17 23.19 -0.89
C SER A 380 -11.56 22.55 0.44
N PHE A 381 -10.58 22.28 1.32
CA PHE A 381 -10.85 21.75 2.66
C PHE A 381 -11.69 22.72 3.51
N LEU A 382 -11.33 23.98 3.57
CA LEU A 382 -12.03 24.95 4.41
C LEU A 382 -13.48 25.21 3.95
N LYS A 383 -13.72 25.12 2.65
CA LYS A 383 -15.07 25.28 2.07
C LYS A 383 -15.90 24.01 2.07
N LEU A 384 -15.31 22.84 2.39
CA LEU A 384 -15.92 21.52 2.20
C LEU A 384 -16.50 21.39 0.78
N GLU A 385 -15.69 21.71 -0.22
CA GLU A 385 -16.10 21.97 -1.61
C GLU A 385 -16.90 20.83 -2.27
N SER A 386 -16.72 19.58 -1.83
CA SER A 386 -17.41 18.42 -2.38
C SER A 386 -18.25 17.71 -1.34
N ASP A 387 -19.54 17.58 -1.58
CA ASP A 387 -20.47 16.85 -0.72
C ASP A 387 -20.22 15.34 -0.70
N ASN A 388 -19.52 14.84 -1.73
CA ASN A 388 -19.16 13.41 -1.83
C ASN A 388 -17.87 13.07 -1.06
N PHE A 389 -17.23 14.06 -0.42
CA PHE A 389 -16.00 13.88 0.35
C PHE A 389 -16.28 13.96 1.85
N VAL A 390 -15.49 13.21 2.59
CA VAL A 390 -15.36 13.38 4.03
C VAL A 390 -14.10 14.17 4.32
N TYR A 391 -14.20 15.14 5.23
CA TYR A 391 -13.11 16.03 5.62
C TYR A 391 -12.75 15.78 7.08
N TRP A 392 -11.46 15.69 7.38
CA TRP A 392 -10.99 15.49 8.74
C TRP A 392 -9.61 16.09 8.99
N VAL A 393 -9.33 16.36 10.25
CA VAL A 393 -8.00 16.75 10.73
C VAL A 393 -7.38 15.56 11.44
N GLU A 394 -6.13 15.30 11.13
CA GLU A 394 -5.32 14.27 11.76
C GLU A 394 -4.17 14.89 12.54
N GLN A 395 -3.98 14.44 13.78
CA GLN A 395 -2.83 14.80 14.59
C GLN A 395 -1.66 13.87 14.23
N THR A 396 -0.55 14.45 13.75
CA THR A 396 0.59 13.74 13.18
C THR A 396 1.89 14.02 13.95
N GLY A 397 2.94 13.25 13.64
CA GLY A 397 4.28 13.42 14.21
C GLY A 397 4.53 12.63 15.49
N ARG A 398 5.81 12.41 15.81
CA ARG A 398 6.23 11.65 17.01
C ARG A 398 5.82 12.33 18.31
N THR A 399 5.82 13.65 18.33
CA THR A 399 5.41 14.49 19.47
C THR A 399 3.94 14.85 19.46
N GLN A 400 3.18 14.45 18.43
CA GLN A 400 1.75 14.74 18.24
C GLN A 400 1.40 16.25 18.26
N HIS A 401 2.32 17.12 17.83
CA HIS A 401 2.13 18.58 17.76
C HIS A 401 2.08 19.10 16.31
N SER A 402 1.82 18.23 15.35
CA SER A 402 1.65 18.61 13.95
C SER A 402 0.31 18.07 13.44
N TYR A 403 -0.31 18.82 12.54
CA TYR A 403 -1.63 18.49 12.02
C TYR A 403 -1.62 18.35 10.52
N ALA A 404 -2.51 17.51 10.01
CA ALA A 404 -2.81 17.38 8.59
C ALA A 404 -4.31 17.52 8.35
N LEU A 405 -4.66 18.29 7.34
CA LEU A 405 -6.01 18.43 6.82
C LEU A 405 -6.16 17.44 5.68
N ASN A 406 -7.13 16.54 5.77
CA ASN A 406 -7.34 15.48 4.80
C ASN A 406 -8.78 15.48 4.31
N ALA A 407 -8.98 15.13 3.06
CA ALA A 407 -10.30 14.78 2.55
C ALA A 407 -10.21 13.62 1.58
N ALA A 408 -11.25 12.79 1.54
CA ALA A 408 -11.33 11.65 0.63
C ALA A 408 -12.77 11.41 0.18
N PRO A 409 -12.98 10.85 -1.02
CA PRO A 409 -14.30 10.46 -1.46
C PRO A 409 -14.84 9.35 -0.55
N VAL A 410 -16.09 9.50 -0.10
CA VAL A 410 -16.78 8.50 0.73
C VAL A 410 -17.00 7.21 -0.07
N ASP A 411 -17.39 7.37 -1.35
CA ASP A 411 -17.53 6.29 -2.32
C ASP A 411 -16.59 6.49 -3.50
N VAL A 412 -15.71 5.54 -3.72
CA VAL A 412 -14.75 5.54 -4.84
C VAL A 412 -15.27 4.78 -6.07
N ALA A 413 -16.36 4.06 -5.96
CA ALA A 413 -16.90 3.21 -7.03
C ALA A 413 -17.14 3.97 -8.35
N PRO A 414 -17.73 5.19 -8.36
CA PRO A 414 -17.93 5.95 -9.60
C PRO A 414 -16.59 6.31 -10.28
N TYR A 415 -15.59 6.69 -9.48
CA TYR A 415 -14.26 7.06 -9.98
C TYR A 415 -13.53 5.84 -10.55
N LEU A 416 -13.52 4.72 -9.81
CA LEU A 416 -12.88 3.49 -10.26
C LEU A 416 -13.56 2.93 -11.52
N ARG A 417 -14.89 2.98 -11.59
CA ARG A 417 -15.62 2.59 -12.80
C ARG A 417 -15.21 3.39 -14.01
N ALA A 418 -15.20 4.72 -13.91
CA ALA A 418 -14.82 5.59 -15.00
C ALA A 418 -13.34 5.42 -15.40
N MET A 419 -12.48 5.03 -14.47
CA MET A 419 -11.05 4.90 -14.67
C MET A 419 -10.65 3.52 -15.22
N LEU A 420 -11.17 2.44 -14.63
CA LEU A 420 -10.68 1.07 -14.82
C LEU A 420 -11.52 0.24 -15.78
N PHE A 421 -12.85 0.42 -15.75
CA PHE A 421 -13.76 -0.45 -16.50
C PHE A 421 -14.25 0.20 -17.79
N ARG A 422 -13.29 0.72 -18.57
CA ARG A 422 -13.56 1.29 -19.89
C ARG A 422 -13.55 0.21 -20.98
N PRO A 423 -14.38 0.31 -22.01
CA PRO A 423 -14.32 -0.59 -23.16
C PRO A 423 -12.92 -0.65 -23.77
N ARG A 424 -12.52 -1.85 -24.21
CA ARG A 424 -11.23 -2.15 -24.88
C ARG A 424 -9.97 -2.10 -23.98
N ARG A 425 -10.12 -1.96 -22.65
CA ARG A 425 -9.01 -2.06 -21.71
C ARG A 425 -9.34 -3.13 -20.69
N THR A 426 -8.76 -4.30 -20.82
CA THR A 426 -8.99 -5.37 -19.85
C THR A 426 -8.40 -5.00 -18.50
N CYS A 427 -9.23 -5.11 -17.46
CA CYS A 427 -8.83 -4.98 -16.07
C CYS A 427 -9.16 -6.27 -15.33
N VAL A 428 -8.16 -6.92 -14.77
CA VAL A 428 -8.33 -8.11 -13.93
C VAL A 428 -8.02 -7.75 -12.49
N MET A 429 -8.93 -8.05 -11.57
CA MET A 429 -8.76 -7.86 -10.14
C MET A 429 -8.68 -9.22 -9.44
N ALA A 430 -7.52 -9.57 -8.91
CA ALA A 430 -7.26 -10.85 -8.27
C ALA A 430 -6.94 -10.69 -6.78
N SER A 431 -7.52 -11.52 -5.93
CA SER A 431 -7.19 -11.59 -4.50
C SER A 431 -7.52 -12.96 -3.92
N ALA A 432 -6.96 -13.25 -2.75
CA ALA A 432 -7.33 -14.44 -1.98
C ALA A 432 -8.65 -14.28 -1.20
N THR A 433 -9.09 -13.04 -0.99
CA THR A 433 -10.22 -12.72 -0.10
C THR A 433 -10.98 -11.52 -0.65
N LEU A 434 -12.11 -11.77 -1.31
CA LEU A 434 -13.05 -10.77 -1.83
C LEU A 434 -14.49 -11.09 -1.40
N SER A 435 -14.80 -12.38 -1.22
CA SER A 435 -16.12 -12.89 -0.90
C SER A 435 -16.44 -12.76 0.59
N VAL A 436 -17.66 -12.38 0.87
CA VAL A 436 -18.30 -12.41 2.20
C VAL A 436 -19.43 -13.44 2.29
N GLY A 437 -19.42 -14.43 1.39
CA GLY A 437 -20.36 -15.55 1.42
C GLY A 437 -21.19 -15.77 0.16
N ASN A 438 -20.93 -15.06 -0.93
CA ASN A 438 -21.57 -15.33 -2.23
C ASN A 438 -20.51 -15.45 -3.36
N GLU A 439 -20.82 -16.27 -4.36
CA GLU A 439 -19.97 -16.53 -5.52
C GLU A 439 -19.89 -15.37 -6.52
N ALA A 440 -20.86 -14.44 -6.48
CA ALA A 440 -20.89 -13.28 -7.37
C ALA A 440 -19.93 -12.16 -6.93
N LEU A 441 -19.36 -12.25 -5.74
CA LEU A 441 -18.45 -11.25 -5.15
C LEU A 441 -19.09 -9.84 -5.06
N ASP A 442 -20.41 -9.78 -4.87
CA ASP A 442 -21.21 -8.55 -5.01
C ASP A 442 -20.74 -7.43 -4.10
N TYR A 443 -20.36 -7.76 -2.86
CA TYR A 443 -19.85 -6.77 -1.94
C TYR A 443 -18.63 -6.04 -2.52
N PHE A 444 -17.61 -6.78 -2.93
CA PHE A 444 -16.38 -6.19 -3.49
C PHE A 444 -16.66 -5.46 -4.81
N ARG A 445 -17.44 -6.09 -5.72
CA ARG A 445 -17.79 -5.50 -7.01
C ARG A 445 -18.49 -4.16 -6.85
N THR A 446 -19.42 -4.06 -5.90
CA THR A 446 -20.10 -2.80 -5.56
C THR A 446 -19.12 -1.76 -5.08
N ARG A 447 -18.21 -2.11 -4.16
CA ARG A 447 -17.24 -1.19 -3.57
C ARG A 447 -16.24 -0.61 -4.56
N VAL A 448 -15.90 -1.36 -5.61
CA VAL A 448 -14.98 -0.90 -6.66
C VAL A 448 -15.66 -0.47 -7.95
N GLY A 449 -16.99 -0.44 -7.99
CA GLY A 449 -17.76 -0.01 -9.16
C GLY A 449 -17.78 -1.02 -10.32
N ALA A 450 -17.52 -2.30 -10.04
CA ALA A 450 -17.40 -3.41 -10.99
C ALA A 450 -18.73 -4.19 -11.22
N HIS A 451 -19.90 -3.51 -11.24
CA HIS A 451 -21.20 -4.19 -11.30
C HIS A 451 -21.40 -5.07 -12.54
N GLU A 452 -20.85 -4.65 -13.69
CA GLU A 452 -20.98 -5.34 -14.99
C GLU A 452 -19.74 -6.18 -15.33
N VAL A 453 -18.85 -6.38 -14.36
CA VAL A 453 -17.61 -7.13 -14.54
C VAL A 453 -17.84 -8.61 -14.22
N ASP A 454 -17.26 -9.52 -15.01
CA ASP A 454 -17.33 -10.95 -14.76
C ASP A 454 -16.72 -11.29 -13.39
N ALA A 455 -17.34 -12.19 -12.64
CA ALA A 455 -16.90 -12.61 -11.32
C ALA A 455 -16.65 -14.12 -11.28
N LEU A 456 -15.51 -14.52 -10.69
CA LEU A 456 -15.14 -15.91 -10.54
C LEU A 456 -14.63 -16.16 -9.12
N GLN A 457 -15.17 -17.17 -8.46
CA GLN A 457 -14.66 -17.66 -7.19
C GLN A 457 -14.04 -19.04 -7.37
N ILE A 458 -12.78 -19.18 -6.95
CA ILE A 458 -11.99 -20.41 -7.02
C ILE A 458 -11.59 -20.79 -5.60
N GLY A 459 -11.86 -22.00 -5.20
CA GLY A 459 -11.50 -22.55 -3.90
C GLY A 459 -9.98 -22.61 -3.68
N SER A 460 -9.60 -23.26 -2.62
CA SER A 460 -8.19 -23.54 -2.30
C SER A 460 -7.92 -25.02 -2.53
N PRO A 461 -6.73 -25.41 -3.03
CA PRO A 461 -6.35 -26.82 -3.24
C PRO A 461 -6.01 -27.57 -1.95
N PHE A 462 -6.16 -26.92 -0.79
CA PHE A 462 -5.76 -27.49 0.49
C PHE A 462 -6.89 -28.25 1.17
N ASP A 463 -6.54 -29.37 1.84
CA ASP A 463 -7.43 -30.19 2.68
C ASP A 463 -7.47 -29.62 4.10
N TYR A 464 -8.28 -28.57 4.30
CA TYR A 464 -8.42 -27.93 5.60
C TYR A 464 -9.02 -28.82 6.67
N GLU A 465 -9.77 -29.86 6.31
CA GLU A 465 -10.32 -30.82 7.29
C GLU A 465 -9.21 -31.60 8.01
N ARG A 466 -8.09 -31.84 7.31
CA ARG A 466 -6.91 -32.51 7.86
C ARG A 466 -5.82 -31.57 8.35
N GLN A 467 -5.67 -30.42 7.67
CA GLN A 467 -4.53 -29.53 7.91
C GLN A 467 -4.82 -28.48 8.99
N MET A 468 -6.08 -28.15 9.25
CA MET A 468 -6.44 -27.07 10.16
C MET A 468 -7.46 -27.51 11.20
N LYS A 469 -7.29 -27.02 12.44
CA LYS A 469 -8.28 -27.14 13.49
C LYS A 469 -8.61 -25.76 14.07
N LEU A 470 -9.88 -25.45 14.17
CA LEU A 470 -10.38 -24.19 14.73
C LEU A 470 -10.75 -24.40 16.20
N TYR A 471 -10.17 -23.58 17.07
CA TYR A 471 -10.58 -23.44 18.47
C TYR A 471 -11.34 -22.14 18.66
N VAL A 472 -12.43 -22.21 19.41
CA VAL A 472 -13.22 -21.02 19.74
C VAL A 472 -13.37 -20.95 21.25
N VAL A 473 -12.86 -19.89 21.87
CA VAL A 473 -12.98 -19.66 23.31
C VAL A 473 -14.40 -19.17 23.62
N ARG A 474 -15.11 -19.94 24.44
CA ARG A 474 -16.52 -19.69 24.78
C ARG A 474 -16.72 -18.52 25.71
N LYS A 475 -15.84 -18.36 26.70
CA LYS A 475 -15.98 -17.39 27.78
C LYS A 475 -14.71 -16.56 27.94
N LEU A 476 -14.88 -15.27 27.81
CA LEU A 476 -13.89 -14.24 28.16
C LEU A 476 -14.63 -13.12 28.90
N PRO A 477 -14.00 -12.45 29.87
CA PRO A 477 -14.56 -11.24 30.48
C PRO A 477 -14.85 -10.15 29.43
N ASP A 478 -15.71 -9.20 29.78
CA ASP A 478 -15.93 -8.04 28.88
C ASP A 478 -14.62 -7.25 28.74
N PRO A 479 -14.22 -6.84 27.56
CA PRO A 479 -13.06 -5.99 27.36
C PRO A 479 -13.08 -4.64 28.12
N LYS A 480 -14.25 -4.23 28.64
CA LYS A 480 -14.38 -3.10 29.57
C LYS A 480 -13.80 -3.39 30.95
N GLU A 481 -13.78 -4.65 31.36
CA GLU A 481 -13.13 -5.15 32.57
C GLU A 481 -11.66 -5.47 32.24
N ALA A 482 -10.85 -4.43 31.95
CA ALA A 482 -9.55 -4.56 31.31
C ALA A 482 -8.63 -5.59 32.01
N GLU A 483 -8.49 -5.54 33.34
CA GLU A 483 -7.61 -6.41 34.06
C GLU A 483 -8.03 -7.90 34.00
N ALA A 484 -9.32 -8.19 34.21
CA ALA A 484 -9.85 -9.54 34.12
C ALA A 484 -9.75 -10.08 32.68
N TYR A 485 -10.05 -9.22 31.69
CA TYR A 485 -9.93 -9.57 30.27
C TYR A 485 -8.48 -9.88 29.88
N GLU A 486 -7.53 -9.01 30.23
CA GLU A 486 -6.11 -9.17 29.90
C GLU A 486 -5.52 -10.41 30.56
N LYS A 487 -5.84 -10.66 31.82
CA LYS A 487 -5.41 -11.87 32.55
C LYS A 487 -5.91 -13.16 31.90
N MET A 488 -7.19 -13.21 31.53
CA MET A 488 -7.75 -14.38 30.86
C MET A 488 -7.23 -14.56 29.44
N LEU A 489 -7.02 -13.46 28.72
CA LEU A 489 -6.44 -13.48 27.37
C LEU A 489 -5.00 -14.01 27.42
N ALA A 490 -4.17 -13.54 28.36
CA ALA A 490 -2.81 -14.04 28.58
C ALA A 490 -2.79 -15.54 28.88
N HIS A 491 -3.71 -16.01 29.75
CA HIS A 491 -3.86 -17.44 30.06
C HIS A 491 -4.14 -18.29 28.81
N TRP A 492 -5.08 -17.87 27.95
CA TRP A 492 -5.39 -18.59 26.71
C TRP A 492 -4.23 -18.55 25.71
N ILE A 493 -3.55 -17.41 25.58
CA ILE A 493 -2.37 -17.30 24.72
C ILE A 493 -1.29 -18.26 25.18
N GLU A 494 -0.96 -18.29 26.49
CA GLU A 494 0.02 -19.23 27.06
C GLU A 494 -0.37 -20.68 26.74
N HIS A 495 -1.63 -21.05 27.03
CA HIS A 495 -2.15 -22.40 26.79
C HIS A 495 -1.91 -22.87 25.35
N PHE A 496 -2.27 -22.01 24.35
CA PHE A 496 -2.14 -22.37 22.95
C PHE A 496 -0.70 -22.23 22.41
N VAL A 497 0.13 -21.38 22.98
CA VAL A 497 1.57 -21.32 22.70
C VAL A 497 2.24 -22.62 23.13
N GLN A 498 1.95 -23.11 24.33
CA GLN A 498 2.49 -24.40 24.82
C GLN A 498 2.00 -25.58 23.98
N LYS A 499 0.72 -25.58 23.58
CA LYS A 499 0.12 -26.63 22.73
C LYS A 499 0.83 -26.77 21.38
N THR A 500 1.34 -25.69 20.80
CA THR A 500 2.07 -25.67 19.53
C THR A 500 3.58 -25.51 19.68
N GLN A 501 4.09 -25.49 20.90
CA GLN A 501 5.50 -25.31 21.20
C GLN A 501 6.09 -24.03 20.57
N GLY A 502 5.41 -22.90 20.74
CA GLY A 502 5.69 -21.66 20.03
C GLY A 502 5.02 -21.62 18.66
N ARG A 503 5.73 -21.17 17.63
CA ARG A 503 5.27 -21.08 16.23
C ARG A 503 3.94 -20.34 16.09
N ALA A 504 3.75 -19.30 16.92
CA ALA A 504 2.46 -18.65 17.11
C ALA A 504 2.47 -17.21 16.61
N PHE A 505 1.47 -16.88 15.83
CA PHE A 505 1.07 -15.53 15.46
C PHE A 505 -0.13 -15.10 16.28
N VAL A 506 0.00 -14.06 17.10
CA VAL A 506 -1.11 -13.49 17.86
C VAL A 506 -1.50 -12.16 17.26
N LEU A 507 -2.70 -12.11 16.69
CA LEU A 507 -3.24 -10.97 15.98
C LEU A 507 -4.17 -10.16 16.88
N PHE A 508 -3.77 -8.94 17.17
CA PHE A 508 -4.51 -7.99 18.00
C PHE A 508 -5.25 -6.96 17.14
N THR A 509 -6.36 -6.46 17.65
CA THR A 509 -7.10 -5.32 17.08
C THR A 509 -6.77 -4.00 17.77
N SER A 510 -6.00 -4.03 18.87
CA SER A 510 -5.61 -2.85 19.65
C SER A 510 -4.13 -2.91 20.00
N TYR A 511 -3.39 -1.85 19.65
CA TYR A 511 -1.98 -1.71 20.02
C TYR A 511 -1.79 -1.64 21.53
N LYS A 512 -2.69 -0.94 22.24
CA LYS A 512 -2.67 -0.84 23.70
C LYS A 512 -2.80 -2.21 24.37
N THR A 513 -3.79 -3.01 23.96
CA THR A 513 -3.99 -4.37 24.49
C THR A 513 -2.79 -5.27 24.16
N MET A 514 -2.24 -5.17 22.95
CA MET A 514 -1.05 -5.93 22.57
C MET A 514 0.13 -5.62 23.51
N GLN A 515 0.42 -4.36 23.80
CA GLN A 515 1.51 -3.95 24.68
C GLN A 515 1.28 -4.38 26.13
N ALA A 516 0.04 -4.27 26.64
CA ALA A 516 -0.31 -4.72 27.99
C ALA A 516 -0.06 -6.23 28.14
N ILE A 517 -0.55 -7.02 27.18
CA ILE A 517 -0.35 -8.48 27.18
C ILE A 517 1.13 -8.84 27.00
N ALA A 518 1.86 -8.16 26.13
CA ALA A 518 3.29 -8.37 25.92
C ALA A 518 4.08 -8.14 27.21
N SER A 519 3.78 -7.06 27.93
CA SER A 519 4.43 -6.74 29.20
C SER A 519 4.13 -7.78 30.28
N CYS A 520 2.89 -8.25 30.37
CA CYS A 520 2.46 -9.27 31.33
C CYS A 520 3.06 -10.65 31.04
N MET A 521 3.24 -11.01 29.77
CA MET A 521 3.63 -12.36 29.37
C MET A 521 5.12 -12.54 29.13
N ARG A 522 5.90 -11.49 29.06
CA ARG A 522 7.32 -11.55 28.64
C ARG A 522 8.15 -12.48 29.52
N GLU A 523 8.17 -12.22 30.83
CA GLU A 523 8.90 -13.06 31.80
C GLU A 523 8.42 -14.51 31.77
N ARG A 524 7.11 -14.68 31.69
CA ARG A 524 6.49 -16.01 31.69
C ARG A 524 6.83 -16.81 30.42
N LEU A 525 6.85 -16.19 29.26
CA LEU A 525 7.24 -16.86 28.01
C LEU A 525 8.74 -17.18 28.00
N ASP A 526 9.56 -16.30 28.55
CA ASP A 526 11.00 -16.50 28.68
C ASP A 526 11.33 -17.68 29.61
N GLU A 527 10.65 -17.80 30.78
CA GLU A 527 10.73 -18.96 31.65
C GLU A 527 10.38 -20.28 30.94
N LEU A 528 9.48 -20.25 30.01
CA LEU A 528 9.05 -21.40 29.19
C LEU A 528 9.93 -21.61 27.94
N ASP A 529 11.01 -20.86 27.80
CA ASP A 529 11.94 -20.88 26.66
C ASP A 529 11.25 -20.53 25.31
N TYR A 530 10.33 -19.55 25.33
CA TYR A 530 9.72 -18.95 24.13
C TYR A 530 10.15 -17.51 23.97
N LYS A 531 10.65 -17.15 22.79
CA LYS A 531 11.04 -15.77 22.48
C LYS A 531 9.84 -14.97 21.98
N LEU A 532 9.48 -13.94 22.74
CA LEU A 532 8.41 -13.01 22.35
C LEU A 532 8.94 -11.89 21.46
N LEU A 533 8.37 -11.76 20.26
CA LEU A 533 8.61 -10.70 19.29
C LEU A 533 7.38 -9.79 19.25
N VAL A 534 7.54 -8.49 19.46
CA VAL A 534 6.42 -7.55 19.55
C VAL A 534 6.58 -6.42 18.56
N GLN A 535 5.51 -6.14 17.81
CA GLN A 535 5.47 -5.00 16.91
C GLN A 535 5.66 -3.68 17.66
N GLY A 536 6.55 -2.80 17.15
CA GLY A 536 6.78 -1.46 17.71
C GLY A 536 7.88 -1.39 18.78
N GLU A 537 8.57 -2.49 19.09
CA GLU A 537 9.71 -2.52 20.01
C GLU A 537 11.05 -2.38 19.29
N GLY A 538 11.19 -1.36 18.43
CA GLY A 538 12.47 -0.99 17.81
C GLY A 538 12.87 -1.81 16.57
N MET A 539 12.27 -2.98 16.35
CA MET A 539 12.55 -3.81 15.18
C MET A 539 11.56 -3.55 14.05
N PRO A 540 12.01 -3.21 12.84
CA PRO A 540 11.14 -3.07 11.67
C PRO A 540 10.38 -4.35 11.34
N ARG A 541 9.18 -4.22 10.74
CA ARG A 541 8.29 -5.35 10.41
C ARG A 541 8.97 -6.48 9.66
N HIS A 542 9.75 -6.17 8.62
CA HIS A 542 10.43 -7.18 7.80
C HIS A 542 11.47 -7.98 8.60
N GLN A 543 12.17 -7.31 9.54
CA GLN A 543 13.14 -7.97 10.42
C GLN A 543 12.43 -8.83 11.46
N LEU A 544 11.29 -8.37 12.03
CA LEU A 544 10.47 -9.19 12.93
C LEU A 544 10.02 -10.50 12.29
N VAL A 545 9.57 -10.44 11.03
CA VAL A 545 9.17 -11.62 10.27
C VAL A 545 10.37 -12.52 9.95
N ALA A 546 11.51 -11.94 9.60
CA ALA A 546 12.73 -12.69 9.35
C ALA A 546 13.24 -13.38 10.62
N GLU A 547 13.18 -12.69 11.76
CA GLU A 547 13.54 -13.25 13.07
C GLU A 547 12.58 -14.37 13.47
N PHE A 548 11.27 -14.16 13.30
CA PHE A 548 10.26 -15.18 13.61
C PHE A 548 10.47 -16.50 12.85
N LYS A 549 10.96 -16.41 11.60
CA LYS A 549 11.24 -17.59 10.76
C LYS A 549 12.47 -18.39 11.20
N LYS A 550 13.37 -17.83 12.01
CA LYS A 550 14.64 -18.47 12.38
C LYS A 550 14.46 -19.64 13.35
N ASP A 551 13.48 -19.54 14.24
CA ASP A 551 13.27 -20.52 15.30
C ASP A 551 11.80 -20.85 15.50
N GLN A 552 11.51 -22.10 15.78
CA GLN A 552 10.16 -22.60 16.03
C GLN A 552 9.60 -22.17 17.38
N ARG A 553 10.44 -21.77 18.34
CA ARG A 553 10.04 -21.31 19.68
C ARG A 553 9.70 -19.82 19.76
N HIS A 554 9.51 -19.19 18.62
CA HIS A 554 9.11 -17.79 18.55
C HIS A 554 7.60 -17.59 18.62
N VAL A 555 7.20 -16.52 19.30
CA VAL A 555 5.83 -16.02 19.38
C VAL A 555 5.83 -14.57 18.88
N LEU A 556 4.99 -14.25 17.91
CA LEU A 556 4.94 -12.91 17.34
C LEU A 556 3.59 -12.24 17.62
N PHE A 557 3.64 -11.09 18.26
CA PHE A 557 2.50 -10.22 18.52
C PHE A 557 2.44 -9.11 17.47
N GLY A 558 1.31 -8.99 16.76
CA GLY A 558 1.11 -7.98 15.74
C GLY A 558 -0.31 -7.42 15.71
N THR A 559 -0.41 -6.19 15.21
CA THR A 559 -1.68 -5.49 14.95
C THR A 559 -1.97 -5.44 13.47
N GLU A 560 -2.73 -4.47 13.00
CA GLU A 560 -3.30 -4.35 11.66
C GLU A 560 -2.33 -4.66 10.51
N SER A 561 -1.10 -4.16 10.57
CA SER A 561 -0.10 -4.40 9.53
C SER A 561 0.33 -5.86 9.40
N PHE A 562 0.04 -6.70 10.38
CA PHE A 562 0.33 -8.13 10.37
C PHE A 562 -0.85 -9.00 9.92
N TRP A 563 -2.07 -8.43 9.84
CA TRP A 563 -3.23 -9.14 9.29
C TRP A 563 -3.10 -9.39 7.78
N SER A 564 -2.42 -8.51 7.06
CA SER A 564 -2.18 -8.62 5.62
C SER A 564 -0.69 -8.51 5.26
N GLY A 565 -0.27 -9.02 4.10
CA GLY A 565 1.08 -8.81 3.55
C GLY A 565 2.25 -9.45 4.34
N VAL A 566 2.01 -10.50 5.16
CA VAL A 566 3.05 -11.31 5.81
C VAL A 566 2.99 -12.72 5.26
N ASP A 567 4.10 -13.23 4.80
CA ASP A 567 4.23 -14.62 4.31
C ASP A 567 5.22 -15.40 5.19
N VAL A 568 4.69 -16.43 5.87
CA VAL A 568 5.47 -17.35 6.72
C VAL A 568 5.09 -18.79 6.34
N PRO A 569 5.67 -19.32 5.28
CA PRO A 569 5.40 -20.71 4.87
C PRO A 569 6.13 -21.72 5.76
N GLY A 570 5.58 -22.93 5.82
CA GLY A 570 6.23 -24.08 6.43
C GLY A 570 6.11 -24.16 7.94
N ALA A 571 6.97 -24.96 8.55
CA ALA A 571 6.93 -25.31 9.97
C ALA A 571 7.12 -24.15 10.97
N ALA A 572 7.44 -22.96 10.49
CA ALA A 572 7.64 -21.79 11.35
C ALA A 572 6.33 -21.23 11.94
N LEU A 573 5.19 -21.48 11.29
CA LEU A 573 3.87 -21.04 11.76
C LEU A 573 2.90 -22.22 11.82
N SER A 574 2.47 -22.59 13.02
CA SER A 574 1.45 -23.62 13.22
C SER A 574 0.29 -23.17 14.12
N ASN A 575 0.26 -21.88 14.50
CA ASN A 575 -0.75 -21.33 15.38
C ASN A 575 -1.05 -19.87 15.02
N VAL A 576 -2.30 -19.61 14.68
CA VAL A 576 -2.79 -18.24 14.45
C VAL A 576 -3.87 -17.95 15.48
N MET A 577 -3.60 -17.02 16.39
CA MET A 577 -4.52 -16.60 17.43
C MET A 577 -5.12 -15.24 17.11
N ILE A 578 -6.42 -15.15 17.15
CA ILE A 578 -7.20 -13.93 16.92
C ILE A 578 -7.83 -13.53 18.24
N THR A 579 -7.29 -12.46 18.82
CA THR A 579 -7.69 -12.03 20.18
C THR A 579 -9.09 -11.42 20.21
N ARG A 580 -9.53 -10.82 19.09
CA ARG A 580 -10.84 -10.19 18.96
C ARG A 580 -11.26 -10.14 17.50
N LEU A 581 -12.58 -10.19 17.22
CA LEU A 581 -13.11 -9.98 15.86
C LEU A 581 -12.69 -8.61 15.31
N PRO A 582 -12.12 -8.56 14.11
CA PRO A 582 -11.43 -7.37 13.57
C PRO A 582 -12.38 -6.33 12.96
N PHE A 583 -13.39 -5.92 13.73
CA PHE A 583 -14.23 -4.80 13.32
C PHE A 583 -13.40 -3.52 13.22
N ALA A 584 -13.66 -2.73 12.17
CA ALA A 584 -13.08 -1.41 12.04
C ALA A 584 -13.50 -0.51 13.21
N VAL A 585 -12.62 0.44 13.58
CA VAL A 585 -12.96 1.45 14.57
C VAL A 585 -13.97 2.42 13.94
N PRO A 586 -15.17 2.54 14.49
CA PRO A 586 -16.23 3.35 13.87
C PRO A 586 -15.92 4.86 13.88
N ASP A 587 -14.98 5.30 14.72
CA ASP A 587 -14.62 6.72 14.89
C ASP A 587 -13.65 7.23 13.81
N HIS A 588 -13.13 6.36 12.93
CA HIS A 588 -12.33 6.82 11.79
C HIS A 588 -13.22 7.58 10.81
N PRO A 589 -12.90 8.83 10.44
CA PRO A 589 -13.79 9.72 9.68
C PRO A 589 -14.35 9.13 8.39
N LEU A 590 -13.52 8.41 7.62
CA LEU A 590 -13.96 7.77 6.38
C LEU A 590 -14.91 6.59 6.64
N VAL A 591 -14.66 5.79 7.69
CA VAL A 591 -15.55 4.70 8.10
C VAL A 591 -16.89 5.26 8.55
N GLU A 592 -16.86 6.26 9.44
CA GLU A 592 -18.07 6.95 9.93
C GLU A 592 -18.91 7.52 8.77
N ALA A 593 -18.26 8.18 7.80
CA ALA A 593 -18.96 8.74 6.66
C ALA A 593 -19.63 7.68 5.78
N ARG A 594 -18.97 6.54 5.57
CA ARG A 594 -19.53 5.40 4.83
C ARG A 594 -20.72 4.78 5.54
N LEU A 595 -20.66 4.60 6.86
CA LEU A 595 -21.78 4.10 7.65
C LEU A 595 -22.99 5.03 7.52
N GLN A 596 -22.79 6.33 7.67
CA GLN A 596 -23.83 7.34 7.54
C GLN A 596 -24.41 7.39 6.12
N GLN A 597 -23.59 7.24 5.09
CA GLN A 597 -24.08 7.20 3.70
C GLN A 597 -25.00 6.01 3.46
N ILE A 598 -24.64 4.82 3.96
CA ILE A 598 -25.47 3.62 3.85
C ILE A 598 -26.80 3.81 4.58
N GLU A 599 -26.78 4.36 5.79
CA GLU A 599 -28.00 4.65 6.58
C GLU A 599 -28.88 5.70 5.91
N ALA A 600 -28.30 6.75 5.33
CA ALA A 600 -29.04 7.77 4.58
C ALA A 600 -29.71 7.20 3.32
N GLN A 601 -29.16 6.14 2.74
CA GLN A 601 -29.75 5.39 1.63
C GLN A 601 -30.78 4.34 2.08
N GLY A 602 -31.10 4.25 3.38
CA GLY A 602 -32.04 3.31 3.95
C GLY A 602 -31.48 1.90 4.18
N GLY A 603 -30.17 1.71 4.06
CA GLY A 603 -29.49 0.44 4.33
C GLY A 603 -29.11 0.28 5.80
N ASP A 604 -28.76 -0.95 6.19
CA ASP A 604 -28.16 -1.25 7.50
C ASP A 604 -26.62 -1.18 7.39
N SER A 605 -26.03 -0.19 8.03
CA SER A 605 -24.58 0.07 7.98
C SER A 605 -23.74 -1.06 8.59
N PHE A 606 -24.30 -1.79 9.56
CA PHE A 606 -23.61 -2.92 10.17
C PHE A 606 -23.48 -4.10 9.19
N SER A 607 -24.59 -4.55 8.62
CA SER A 607 -24.59 -5.68 7.67
C SER A 607 -24.05 -5.29 6.30
N GLY A 608 -24.21 -4.03 5.89
CA GLY A 608 -23.76 -3.53 4.59
C GLY A 608 -22.28 -3.16 4.51
N TYR A 609 -21.62 -2.93 5.66
CA TYR A 609 -20.22 -2.51 5.66
C TYR A 609 -19.39 -3.14 6.79
N SER A 610 -19.76 -2.89 8.07
CA SER A 610 -18.89 -3.25 9.21
C SER A 610 -18.65 -4.75 9.31
N LEU A 611 -19.67 -5.55 9.10
CA LEU A 611 -19.59 -7.00 9.19
C LEU A 611 -18.85 -7.62 7.99
N PRO A 612 -19.13 -7.27 6.73
CA PRO A 612 -18.33 -7.70 5.57
C PRO A 612 -16.83 -7.41 5.71
N GLU A 613 -16.45 -6.20 6.07
CA GLU A 613 -15.05 -5.83 6.26
C GLU A 613 -14.37 -6.67 7.36
N ALA A 614 -15.04 -6.88 8.47
CA ALA A 614 -14.53 -7.70 9.56
C ALA A 614 -14.37 -9.18 9.15
N VAL A 615 -15.30 -9.71 8.35
CA VAL A 615 -15.23 -11.08 7.81
C VAL A 615 -14.04 -11.23 6.86
N LEU A 616 -13.86 -10.30 5.92
CA LEU A 616 -12.73 -10.31 5.00
C LEU A 616 -11.39 -10.25 5.74
N LYS A 617 -11.30 -9.38 6.74
CA LYS A 617 -10.09 -9.24 7.57
C LYS A 617 -9.81 -10.51 8.38
N LEU A 618 -10.83 -11.16 8.95
CA LEU A 618 -10.69 -12.45 9.62
C LEU A 618 -10.15 -13.52 8.67
N ARG A 619 -10.72 -13.64 7.46
CA ARG A 619 -10.25 -14.58 6.44
C ARG A 619 -8.79 -14.36 6.07
N GLN A 620 -8.34 -13.11 5.97
CA GLN A 620 -6.93 -12.78 5.72
C GLN A 620 -6.02 -13.27 6.84
N GLY A 621 -6.42 -13.07 8.10
CA GLY A 621 -5.68 -13.53 9.27
C GLY A 621 -5.54 -15.07 9.30
N VAL A 622 -6.67 -15.78 9.13
CA VAL A 622 -6.71 -17.25 9.09
C VAL A 622 -5.92 -17.83 7.92
N GLY A 623 -6.00 -17.19 6.75
CA GLY A 623 -5.28 -17.60 5.53
C GLY A 623 -3.74 -17.54 5.65
N ARG A 624 -3.19 -17.12 6.79
CA ARG A 624 -1.74 -17.19 7.07
C ARG A 624 -1.26 -18.59 7.44
N LEU A 625 -2.14 -19.43 7.99
CA LEU A 625 -1.77 -20.70 8.59
C LEU A 625 -1.35 -21.74 7.54
N ILE A 626 -2.16 -21.94 6.50
CA ILE A 626 -1.92 -22.99 5.49
C ILE A 626 -1.47 -22.34 4.18
N ARG A 627 -0.25 -22.65 3.75
CA ARG A 627 0.41 -22.13 2.54
C ARG A 627 0.86 -23.25 1.59
N THR A 628 1.11 -24.44 2.15
CA THR A 628 1.55 -25.63 1.41
C THR A 628 0.72 -26.83 1.83
N LYS A 629 0.76 -27.90 1.03
CA LYS A 629 0.10 -29.18 1.37
C LYS A 629 0.66 -29.87 2.61
N SER A 630 1.87 -29.54 3.01
CA SER A 630 2.52 -30.06 4.22
C SER A 630 2.25 -29.26 5.47
N ASP A 631 1.71 -28.04 5.35
CA ASP A 631 1.40 -27.21 6.51
C ASP A 631 0.24 -27.80 7.29
N SER A 632 0.32 -27.69 8.61
CA SER A 632 -0.77 -28.03 9.50
C SER A 632 -0.72 -27.15 10.76
N GLY A 633 -1.88 -26.92 11.36
CA GLY A 633 -1.88 -26.12 12.59
C GLY A 633 -3.28 -25.81 13.10
N ILE A 634 -3.31 -24.84 14.01
CA ILE A 634 -4.51 -24.42 14.69
C ILE A 634 -4.80 -22.94 14.47
N VAL A 635 -6.08 -22.62 14.40
CA VAL A 635 -6.59 -21.24 14.50
C VAL A 635 -7.35 -21.13 15.83
N VAL A 636 -7.11 -20.06 16.58
CA VAL A 636 -7.80 -19.81 17.83
C VAL A 636 -8.53 -18.48 17.77
N ILE A 637 -9.83 -18.47 17.91
CA ILE A 637 -10.64 -17.26 18.02
C ILE A 637 -11.00 -17.03 19.47
N MET A 638 -10.46 -15.97 20.07
CA MET A 638 -10.67 -15.59 21.46
C MET A 638 -11.74 -14.50 21.59
N ASP A 639 -12.83 -14.63 20.87
CA ASP A 639 -13.95 -13.68 20.91
C ASP A 639 -15.27 -14.43 20.99
N PRO A 640 -15.91 -14.45 22.18
CA PRO A 640 -17.17 -15.17 22.37
C PRO A 640 -18.33 -14.72 21.49
N ARG A 641 -18.25 -13.52 20.90
CA ARG A 641 -19.27 -12.97 20.00
C ARG A 641 -19.47 -13.84 18.75
N VAL A 642 -18.46 -14.59 18.34
CA VAL A 642 -18.59 -15.53 17.21
C VAL A 642 -19.59 -16.64 17.47
N LEU A 643 -19.82 -17.00 18.76
CA LEU A 643 -20.79 -18.01 19.19
C LEU A 643 -22.10 -17.40 19.70
N THR A 644 -22.05 -16.22 20.31
CA THR A 644 -23.17 -15.65 21.08
C THR A 644 -24.01 -14.64 20.28
N LYS A 645 -23.48 -14.10 19.19
CA LYS A 645 -24.17 -13.12 18.34
C LYS A 645 -24.66 -13.76 17.06
N GLY A 646 -25.85 -13.35 16.57
CA GLY A 646 -26.43 -13.86 15.33
C GLY A 646 -25.53 -13.74 14.11
N TYR A 647 -24.74 -12.67 14.02
CA TYR A 647 -23.77 -12.45 12.96
C TYR A 647 -22.52 -13.35 13.06
N GLY A 648 -22.30 -14.00 14.19
CA GLY A 648 -21.13 -14.88 14.40
C GLY A 648 -21.05 -16.02 13.39
N ARG A 649 -22.19 -16.51 12.92
CA ARG A 649 -22.25 -17.54 11.87
C ARG A 649 -21.62 -17.09 10.56
N MET A 650 -21.70 -15.81 10.19
CA MET A 650 -21.04 -15.30 8.96
C MET A 650 -19.55 -15.46 9.06
N PHE A 651 -18.94 -15.20 10.20
CA PHE A 651 -17.51 -15.42 10.42
C PHE A 651 -17.13 -16.90 10.25
N LEU A 652 -17.87 -17.79 10.89
CA LEU A 652 -17.59 -19.24 10.82
C LEU A 652 -17.80 -19.80 9.39
N ASN A 653 -18.87 -19.39 8.74
CA ASN A 653 -19.17 -19.83 7.36
C ASN A 653 -18.19 -19.30 6.31
N ALA A 654 -17.56 -18.17 6.59
CA ALA A 654 -16.55 -17.58 5.69
C ALA A 654 -15.16 -18.22 5.83
N LEU A 655 -14.94 -19.04 6.87
CA LEU A 655 -13.70 -19.79 7.04
C LEU A 655 -13.74 -21.10 6.27
N PRO A 656 -12.56 -21.64 5.92
CA PRO A 656 -12.48 -22.99 5.35
C PRO A 656 -13.11 -24.02 6.29
N LYS A 657 -13.78 -25.02 5.70
CA LYS A 657 -14.35 -26.12 6.46
C LYS A 657 -13.25 -26.93 7.15
N CYS A 658 -13.28 -27.00 8.46
CA CYS A 658 -12.31 -27.73 9.28
C CYS A 658 -12.96 -28.18 10.59
N PRO A 659 -12.35 -29.13 11.36
CA PRO A 659 -12.81 -29.48 12.69
C PRO A 659 -12.84 -28.27 13.63
N VAL A 660 -13.93 -28.12 14.37
CA VAL A 660 -14.14 -27.01 15.34
C VAL A 660 -14.26 -27.56 16.73
N GLU A 661 -13.51 -26.98 17.67
CA GLU A 661 -13.59 -27.28 19.10
C GLU A 661 -13.88 -26.00 19.87
N ILE A 662 -14.88 -26.06 20.75
CA ILE A 662 -15.26 -24.95 21.63
C ILE A 662 -14.66 -25.23 23.03
N VAL A 663 -13.87 -24.28 23.53
CA VAL A 663 -13.15 -24.40 24.79
C VAL A 663 -13.53 -23.31 25.77
#